data_ef30337c8e29b7dd72375376d8a11a60
#
_entry.id   ef30337c8e29b7dd72375376d8a11a60
#
_cell.length_a   1.000
_cell.length_b   1.000
_cell.length_c   1.000
_cell.angle_alpha   90.00
_cell.angle_beta   90.00
_cell.angle_gamma   90.00
#
_symmetry.space_group_name_H-M   'P 1'
#
loop_
_entity.id
_entity.type
_entity.pdbx_description
1 polymer ?
#
loop_
_entity_poly.entity_id
_entity_poly.type
_entity_poly.pdbx_seq_one_letter_code
_entity_poly.pdbx_strand_id
1 'polypeptide(L)'
;MNEKIMNYFEGVNVDILHIAQSFANDNKSPQIEPAHLFRALLHKSAGLINFIEDTLDEDYYYLLDWCDIRMQQCEKSAYGMKGIKLSDDCQSIIKEAISLQAGYDTTLHKLEFILAALVSPGVGFSADQLKTMPLKAEKVLSQLRDGNPDTVRTAKRVSTQANISANISNDYCFPLFDDACRNKIIGFEKTIRSVIEILARKDRANILIVGETGTGKTSLIHGLLNLALDKKLPASISHMEPYELDLISFSQGISYKGEIEDRFKSVIEFLSTKEQPILIIENFHRIEDKQSMLHAILPNLTRLLSTSTVQFICTTTVDGFTKDVEKDKELVSYFEKITVEEPSEELAIDILESKKETYEHFHHIVIEKDVIEEVVRLAKRYMPERNLPASAIDLLDRSMAAAKIEYELSTKQEAPNANVCLRKEDIRDVVSKMTGIPMGNIQSEERQKLSNAEEILHKRVVGQNHAIKSILDAVFESRSGLNKKGQPIGSFFFLGPTGTGKTELAKSLAEFLFNDETSILRFDMSEYKEEHSVALLYGAPPGYVGYEEGGLLVNQIRQHPYSVVLFDEIEKAHRSVFDLFLQILDEGKLHDRLGRVGDFSNALIIFTSNIGSEYIFRSFGEGKIPTHDNLLEVMQGQFRPEFLARLTEIVPFSPITAEMIDKIFDIHIQNLLKMLREQNISLHIDESARKYITQTGFNAHYGARPILGIIRKEIRRPLSRLIISGEVNTGDSIIMKYNHTNREIIWDIETPE
;
A
#
# COMPACT_ATOMS: atom_id res chain seq x y z
N MET A 1 46.84 12.34 7.84
CA MET A 1 46.15 11.55 6.80
C MET A 1 47.14 11.35 5.68
N ASN A 2 47.36 10.09 5.21
CA ASN A 2 48.37 9.82 4.18
C ASN A 2 47.99 10.51 2.87
N GLU A 3 48.84 11.36 2.33
CA GLU A 3 48.65 12.10 1.08
C GLU A 3 48.23 11.16 -0.09
N LYS A 4 48.75 9.93 -0.11
CA LYS A 4 48.40 8.89 -1.08
C LYS A 4 46.94 8.42 -1.03
N ILE A 5 46.31 8.46 0.14
CA ILE A 5 44.89 8.04 0.34
C ILE A 5 43.94 9.11 -0.20
N MET A 6 44.27 10.39 0.03
CA MET A 6 43.47 11.50 -0.50
C MET A 6 43.57 11.60 -2.02
N ASN A 7 44.78 11.41 -2.56
CA ASN A 7 44.99 11.43 -4.02
C ASN A 7 44.28 10.28 -4.75
N TYR A 8 43.89 9.18 -4.07
CA TYR A 8 43.13 8.10 -4.70
C TYR A 8 41.72 8.54 -5.11
N PHE A 9 41.10 9.42 -4.32
CA PHE A 9 39.78 9.98 -4.60
C PHE A 9 39.83 11.16 -5.58
N GLU A 10 41.01 11.70 -5.92
CA GLU A 10 41.12 12.73 -6.95
C GLU A 10 40.69 12.19 -8.32
N GLY A 11 39.76 12.90 -8.97
CA GLY A 11 39.17 12.52 -10.26
C GLY A 11 37.95 11.56 -10.15
N VAL A 12 37.48 11.25 -8.96
CA VAL A 12 36.15 10.67 -8.76
C VAL A 12 35.14 11.82 -8.71
N ASN A 13 34.14 11.78 -9.56
CA ASN A 13 33.15 12.87 -9.71
C ASN A 13 32.24 13.10 -8.48
N VAL A 14 32.37 12.28 -7.43
CA VAL A 14 31.54 12.32 -6.22
C VAL A 14 32.45 12.24 -4.99
N ASP A 15 32.25 13.11 -4.03
CA ASP A 15 33.01 13.10 -2.79
C ASP A 15 32.47 12.05 -1.80
N ILE A 16 32.81 10.78 -2.06
CA ILE A 16 32.41 9.63 -1.25
C ILE A 16 32.82 9.78 0.23
N LEU A 17 33.93 10.44 0.50
CA LEU A 17 34.41 10.63 1.87
C LEU A 17 33.52 11.59 2.65
N HIS A 18 33.03 12.65 2.02
CA HIS A 18 32.06 13.55 2.66
C HIS A 18 30.71 12.87 2.91
N ILE A 19 30.24 12.04 1.97
CA ILE A 19 29.04 11.23 2.16
C ILE A 19 29.20 10.26 3.32
N ALA A 20 30.35 9.55 3.38
CA ALA A 20 30.68 8.64 4.48
C ALA A 20 30.78 9.37 5.82
N GLN A 21 31.32 10.61 5.82
CA GLN A 21 31.37 11.47 7.00
C GLN A 21 29.98 11.87 7.50
N SER A 22 29.04 12.16 6.58
CA SER A 22 27.67 12.45 6.95
C SER A 22 27.04 11.26 7.68
N PHE A 23 27.14 10.05 7.13
CA PHE A 23 26.62 8.84 7.79
C PHE A 23 27.30 8.56 9.14
N ALA A 24 28.61 8.82 9.26
CA ALA A 24 29.30 8.67 10.53
C ALA A 24 28.83 9.69 11.60
N ASN A 25 28.57 10.93 11.19
CA ASN A 25 28.01 11.95 12.07
C ASN A 25 26.59 11.64 12.53
N ASP A 26 25.73 11.18 11.62
CA ASP A 26 24.34 10.77 11.91
C ASP A 26 24.32 9.62 12.92
N ASN A 27 25.25 8.70 12.80
CA ASN A 27 25.43 7.57 13.72
C ASN A 27 26.19 7.97 15.02
N LYS A 28 26.66 9.23 15.13
CA LYS A 28 27.48 9.72 16.24
C LYS A 28 28.79 8.93 16.41
N SER A 29 29.40 8.48 15.33
CA SER A 29 30.65 7.74 15.34
C SER A 29 31.85 8.70 15.41
N PRO A 30 32.94 8.37 16.14
CA PRO A 30 34.11 9.25 16.28
C PRO A 30 34.99 9.29 15.02
N GLN A 31 34.78 8.40 14.10
CA GLN A 31 35.51 8.25 12.83
C GLN A 31 34.67 7.49 11.79
N ILE A 32 35.09 7.54 10.53
CA ILE A 32 34.46 6.78 9.43
C ILE A 32 34.92 5.33 9.57
N GLU A 33 33.97 4.45 9.82
CA GLU A 33 34.12 2.99 9.86
C GLU A 33 33.77 2.34 8.51
N PRO A 34 34.17 1.09 8.23
CA PRO A 34 33.85 0.39 6.99
C PRO A 34 32.36 0.41 6.58
N ALA A 35 31.47 0.33 7.55
CA ALA A 35 30.03 0.38 7.31
C ALA A 35 29.58 1.74 6.75
N HIS A 36 30.15 2.86 7.24
CA HIS A 36 29.84 4.20 6.72
C HIS A 36 30.39 4.37 5.29
N LEU A 37 31.56 3.85 5.01
CA LEU A 37 32.17 3.89 3.68
C LEU A 37 31.33 3.04 2.69
N PHE A 38 30.88 1.86 3.10
CA PHE A 38 30.04 1.00 2.27
C PHE A 38 28.69 1.67 2.01
N ARG A 39 28.06 2.25 3.03
CA ARG A 39 26.81 3.00 2.88
C ARG A 39 26.94 4.19 1.92
N ALA A 40 28.10 4.83 1.89
CA ALA A 40 28.40 5.91 0.95
C ALA A 40 28.55 5.40 -0.49
N LEU A 41 29.12 4.22 -0.70
CA LEU A 41 29.18 3.58 -2.03
C LEU A 41 27.81 3.15 -2.55
N LEU A 42 26.87 2.79 -1.66
CA LEU A 42 25.49 2.48 -1.99
C LEU A 42 24.64 3.75 -2.18
N HIS A 43 25.20 4.94 -2.02
CA HIS A 43 24.47 6.18 -2.27
C HIS A 43 24.27 6.40 -3.77
N LYS A 44 23.09 6.92 -4.17
CA LYS A 44 22.73 7.10 -5.60
C LYS A 44 23.78 7.91 -6.38
N SER A 45 24.38 8.91 -5.76
CA SER A 45 25.44 9.73 -6.40
C SER A 45 26.75 8.97 -6.67
N ALA A 46 26.99 7.82 -6.04
CA ALA A 46 28.14 6.98 -6.35
C ALA A 46 28.01 6.26 -7.71
N GLY A 47 26.80 6.11 -8.25
CA GLY A 47 26.54 5.51 -9.55
C GLY A 47 26.75 3.99 -9.62
N LEU A 48 26.88 3.31 -8.47
CA LEU A 48 27.12 1.86 -8.42
C LEU A 48 25.83 1.02 -8.40
N ILE A 49 24.65 1.65 -8.31
CA ILE A 49 23.38 0.92 -8.18
C ILE A 49 23.15 -0.02 -9.35
N ASN A 50 23.24 0.50 -10.60
CA ASN A 50 23.07 -0.31 -11.80
C ASN A 50 24.15 -1.41 -11.93
N PHE A 51 25.36 -1.12 -11.45
CA PHE A 51 26.41 -2.14 -11.42
C PHE A 51 26.08 -3.26 -10.43
N ILE A 52 25.47 -2.94 -9.29
CA ILE A 52 25.05 -3.92 -8.28
C ILE A 52 23.84 -4.72 -8.75
N GLU A 53 22.80 -4.07 -9.24
CA GLU A 53 21.55 -4.71 -9.63
C GLU A 53 21.67 -5.42 -10.99
N ASP A 54 22.16 -4.70 -12.02
CA ASP A 54 22.15 -5.22 -13.40
C ASP A 54 23.37 -6.13 -13.72
N THR A 55 24.55 -5.83 -13.13
CA THR A 55 25.79 -6.55 -13.48
C THR A 55 26.12 -7.63 -12.44
N LEU A 56 25.93 -7.34 -11.16
CA LEU A 56 26.20 -8.29 -10.10
C LEU A 56 24.99 -9.14 -9.71
N ASP A 57 23.78 -8.80 -10.20
CA ASP A 57 22.52 -9.49 -9.89
C ASP A 57 22.31 -9.68 -8.38
N GLU A 58 22.43 -8.55 -7.65
CA GLU A 58 22.30 -8.52 -6.19
C GLU A 58 21.28 -7.45 -5.75
N ASP A 59 20.50 -7.77 -4.75
CA ASP A 59 19.45 -6.88 -4.22
C ASP A 59 20.06 -5.68 -3.47
N TYR A 60 19.90 -4.50 -4.08
CA TYR A 60 20.36 -3.23 -3.52
C TYR A 60 19.76 -2.92 -2.15
N TYR A 61 18.47 -3.18 -1.94
CA TYR A 61 17.80 -2.90 -0.66
C TYR A 61 18.29 -3.81 0.46
N TYR A 62 18.57 -5.08 0.13
CA TYR A 62 19.20 -5.99 1.09
C TYR A 62 20.57 -5.50 1.54
N LEU A 63 21.38 -4.95 0.62
CA LEU A 63 22.70 -4.40 0.94
C LEU A 63 22.59 -3.13 1.80
N LEU A 64 21.55 -2.29 1.59
CA LEU A 64 21.27 -1.15 2.43
C LEU A 64 20.96 -1.58 3.87
N ASP A 65 20.02 -2.50 4.03
CA ASP A 65 19.63 -3.02 5.35
C ASP A 65 20.82 -3.68 6.06
N TRP A 66 21.61 -4.42 5.32
CA TRP A 66 22.83 -5.04 5.85
C TRP A 66 23.82 -4.00 6.38
N CYS A 67 24.01 -2.91 5.64
CA CYS A 67 24.84 -1.78 6.04
C CYS A 67 24.31 -1.07 7.29
N ASP A 68 23.03 -0.78 7.32
CA ASP A 68 22.40 -0.03 8.43
C ASP A 68 22.50 -0.82 9.74
N ILE A 69 22.36 -2.15 9.71
CA ILE A 69 22.58 -3.03 10.87
C ILE A 69 24.05 -2.90 11.36
N ARG A 70 25.02 -2.87 10.45
CA ARG A 70 26.45 -2.75 10.81
C ARG A 70 26.80 -1.37 11.32
N MET A 71 26.22 -0.30 10.78
CA MET A 71 26.41 1.05 11.31
C MET A 71 25.90 1.18 12.74
N GLN A 72 24.80 0.52 13.11
CA GLN A 72 24.30 0.51 14.50
C GLN A 72 25.28 -0.14 15.49
N GLN A 73 26.15 -1.03 15.02
CA GLN A 73 27.16 -1.73 15.82
C GLN A 73 28.46 -0.92 16.00
N CYS A 74 28.64 0.19 15.27
CA CYS A 74 29.81 1.04 15.38
C CYS A 74 29.87 1.77 16.74
N GLU A 75 31.08 2.08 17.21
CA GLU A 75 31.27 2.85 18.45
C GLU A 75 30.62 4.23 18.35
N LYS A 76 29.94 4.62 19.42
CA LYS A 76 29.26 5.93 19.51
C LYS A 76 30.03 6.87 20.44
N SER A 77 30.15 8.13 20.03
CA SER A 77 30.78 9.21 20.80
C SER A 77 29.75 10.24 21.26
N ALA A 78 29.98 10.86 22.39
CA ALA A 78 29.14 11.96 22.88
C ALA A 78 29.25 13.23 22.00
N TYR A 79 30.29 13.36 21.21
CA TYR A 79 30.55 14.51 20.32
C TYR A 79 30.73 13.99 18.89
N GLY A 80 30.02 14.63 17.93
CA GLY A 80 30.19 14.33 16.51
C GLY A 80 31.65 14.58 16.02
N MET A 81 31.97 14.04 14.86
CA MET A 81 33.31 14.08 14.26
C MET A 81 33.59 15.47 13.70
N LYS A 82 34.78 16.02 14.03
CA LYS A 82 35.30 17.26 13.43
C LYS A 82 36.29 16.90 12.30
N GLY A 83 35.90 17.12 11.06
CA GLY A 83 36.71 16.80 9.87
C GLY A 83 36.72 15.30 9.51
N ILE A 84 37.29 14.98 8.34
CA ILE A 84 37.36 13.59 7.83
C ILE A 84 38.41 12.81 8.60
N LYS A 85 37.97 11.79 9.34
CA LYS A 85 38.85 10.88 10.08
C LYS A 85 38.47 9.43 9.74
N LEU A 86 39.37 8.70 9.09
CA LEU A 86 39.20 7.32 8.73
C LEU A 86 39.71 6.38 9.82
N SER A 87 38.99 5.31 10.12
CA SER A 87 39.48 4.20 10.94
C SER A 87 40.66 3.48 10.25
N ASP A 88 41.41 2.69 11.00
CA ASP A 88 42.51 1.89 10.45
C ASP A 88 42.02 0.85 9.43
N ASP A 89 40.82 0.30 9.65
CA ASP A 89 40.17 -0.62 8.73
C ASP A 89 39.80 0.08 7.40
N CYS A 90 39.24 1.29 7.46
CA CYS A 90 38.98 2.09 6.25
C CYS A 90 40.25 2.42 5.47
N GLN A 91 41.34 2.72 6.17
CA GLN A 91 42.63 2.94 5.51
C GLN A 91 43.16 1.68 4.86
N SER A 92 42.92 0.51 5.47
CA SER A 92 43.31 -0.79 4.93
C SER A 92 42.49 -1.14 3.68
N ILE A 93 41.18 -0.84 3.67
CA ILE A 93 40.32 -1.00 2.49
C ILE A 93 40.83 -0.18 1.31
N ILE A 94 41.20 1.08 1.54
CA ILE A 94 41.68 1.94 0.44
C ILE A 94 43.04 1.47 -0.08
N LYS A 95 43.94 0.98 0.79
CA LYS A 95 45.21 0.40 0.37
C LYS A 95 45.02 -0.87 -0.47
N GLU A 96 44.08 -1.72 -0.05
CA GLU A 96 43.74 -2.92 -0.78
C GLU A 96 43.11 -2.59 -2.14
N ALA A 97 42.21 -1.62 -2.21
CA ALA A 97 41.63 -1.14 -3.48
C ALA A 97 42.70 -0.64 -4.44
N ILE A 98 43.71 0.10 -3.96
CA ILE A 98 44.86 0.54 -4.76
C ILE A 98 45.66 -0.66 -5.27
N SER A 99 45.90 -1.68 -4.42
CA SER A 99 46.63 -2.90 -4.77
C SER A 99 45.87 -3.71 -5.85
N LEU A 100 44.54 -3.86 -5.67
CA LEU A 100 43.69 -4.53 -6.65
C LEU A 100 43.65 -3.79 -7.99
N GLN A 101 43.52 -2.48 -7.97
CA GLN A 101 43.53 -1.67 -9.18
C GLN A 101 44.86 -1.76 -9.96
N ALA A 102 45.98 -1.79 -9.26
CA ALA A 102 47.33 -1.94 -9.90
C ALA A 102 47.47 -3.25 -10.70
N GLY A 103 46.72 -4.30 -10.37
CA GLY A 103 46.67 -5.56 -11.08
C GLY A 103 45.88 -5.55 -12.40
N TYR A 104 45.09 -4.46 -12.64
CA TYR A 104 44.19 -4.37 -13.80
C TYR A 104 44.60 -3.34 -14.86
N ASP A 105 45.72 -2.65 -14.67
CA ASP A 105 46.29 -1.64 -15.59
C ASP A 105 45.25 -0.56 -16.05
N THR A 106 44.35 -0.15 -15.15
CA THR A 106 43.29 0.81 -15.42
C THR A 106 43.25 1.92 -14.35
N THR A 107 42.96 3.12 -14.77
CA THR A 107 42.68 4.26 -13.87
C THR A 107 41.16 4.51 -13.65
N LEU A 108 40.34 3.73 -14.37
CA LEU A 108 38.90 3.73 -14.27
C LEU A 108 38.39 2.82 -13.15
N HIS A 109 37.13 2.86 -12.83
CA HIS A 109 36.47 1.95 -11.89
C HIS A 109 36.99 1.98 -10.44
N LYS A 110 37.43 3.16 -9.97
CA LYS A 110 37.99 3.32 -8.62
C LYS A 110 37.01 2.91 -7.52
N LEU A 111 35.71 3.17 -7.69
CA LEU A 111 34.68 2.86 -6.69
C LEU A 111 34.36 1.37 -6.63
N GLU A 112 34.39 0.68 -7.76
CA GLU A 112 34.22 -0.77 -7.87
C GLU A 112 35.38 -1.52 -7.21
N PHE A 113 36.60 -1.00 -7.29
CA PHE A 113 37.74 -1.56 -6.56
C PHE A 113 37.62 -1.34 -5.05
N ILE A 114 37.10 -0.20 -4.60
CA ILE A 114 36.78 0.01 -3.17
C ILE A 114 35.68 -0.98 -2.74
N LEU A 115 34.64 -1.20 -3.55
CA LEU A 115 33.60 -2.18 -3.27
C LEU A 115 34.19 -3.60 -3.16
N ALA A 116 35.05 -4.01 -4.07
CA ALA A 116 35.75 -5.30 -4.01
C ALA A 116 36.62 -5.45 -2.76
N ALA A 117 37.36 -4.42 -2.38
CA ALA A 117 38.17 -4.41 -1.15
C ALA A 117 37.32 -4.49 0.12
N LEU A 118 36.18 -3.82 0.18
CA LEU A 118 35.25 -3.87 1.30
C LEU A 118 34.69 -5.26 1.57
N VAL A 119 34.35 -6.00 0.50
CA VAL A 119 33.80 -7.36 0.62
C VAL A 119 34.87 -8.44 0.66
N SER A 120 36.18 -8.08 0.68
CA SER A 120 37.29 -8.98 0.90
C SER A 120 37.42 -9.36 2.38
N PRO A 121 37.42 -10.66 2.74
CA PRO A 121 37.46 -11.08 4.13
C PRO A 121 38.72 -10.60 4.87
N GLY A 122 38.54 -9.99 6.02
CA GLY A 122 39.63 -9.54 6.89
C GLY A 122 40.27 -8.20 6.52
N VAL A 123 39.75 -7.48 5.53
CA VAL A 123 40.22 -6.14 5.15
C VAL A 123 39.41 -5.06 5.85
N GLY A 124 38.07 -5.04 5.67
CA GLY A 124 37.18 -4.07 6.31
C GLY A 124 36.18 -4.72 7.26
N PHE A 125 35.76 -5.93 6.94
CA PHE A 125 34.84 -6.72 7.74
C PHE A 125 35.44 -8.09 8.04
N SER A 126 35.12 -8.64 9.21
CA SER A 126 35.54 -9.98 9.57
C SER A 126 34.87 -11.05 8.68
N ALA A 127 35.49 -12.23 8.56
CA ALA A 127 34.91 -13.34 7.82
C ALA A 127 33.51 -13.75 8.35
N ASP A 128 33.27 -13.61 9.66
CA ASP A 128 31.99 -13.90 10.28
C ASP A 128 30.91 -12.85 9.91
N GLN A 129 31.29 -11.59 9.81
CA GLN A 129 30.39 -10.52 9.38
C GLN A 129 29.98 -10.67 7.91
N LEU A 130 30.89 -11.17 7.06
CA LEU A 130 30.68 -11.37 5.63
C LEU A 130 29.91 -12.68 5.30
N LYS A 131 29.61 -13.56 6.27
CA LYS A 131 28.80 -14.76 6.02
C LYS A 131 27.40 -14.47 5.48
N THR A 132 26.81 -13.35 5.88
CA THR A 132 25.48 -12.90 5.44
C THR A 132 25.55 -11.91 4.29
N MET A 133 26.73 -11.58 3.78
CA MET A 133 26.93 -10.70 2.65
C MET A 133 26.80 -11.49 1.34
N PRO A 134 25.89 -11.14 0.45
CA PRO A 134 25.74 -11.81 -0.85
C PRO A 134 26.88 -11.47 -1.82
N LEU A 135 27.42 -10.24 -1.73
CA LEU A 135 28.54 -9.80 -2.57
C LEU A 135 29.84 -10.48 -2.18
N LYS A 136 30.58 -10.98 -3.19
CA LYS A 136 31.91 -11.53 -3.04
C LYS A 136 32.93 -10.77 -3.90
N ALA A 137 34.12 -10.52 -3.37
CA ALA A 137 35.18 -9.80 -4.08
C ALA A 137 35.51 -10.40 -5.45
N GLU A 138 35.52 -11.72 -5.53
CA GLU A 138 35.78 -12.45 -6.80
C GLU A 138 34.73 -12.15 -7.87
N LYS A 139 33.43 -12.03 -7.47
CA LYS A 139 32.29 -11.70 -8.35
C LYS A 139 32.46 -10.30 -8.91
N VAL A 140 32.79 -9.33 -8.05
CA VAL A 140 33.01 -7.92 -8.43
C VAL A 140 34.20 -7.82 -9.39
N LEU A 141 35.31 -8.47 -9.06
CA LEU A 141 36.54 -8.43 -9.86
C LEU A 141 36.44 -9.20 -11.21
N SER A 142 35.65 -10.27 -11.29
CA SER A 142 35.41 -10.98 -12.55
C SER A 142 34.68 -10.10 -13.56
N GLN A 143 33.72 -9.35 -13.16
CA GLN A 143 32.98 -8.43 -14.05
C GLN A 143 33.85 -7.28 -14.57
N LEU A 144 34.92 -6.91 -13.84
CA LEU A 144 35.89 -5.92 -14.30
C LEU A 144 36.94 -6.52 -15.28
N ARG A 145 37.09 -7.86 -15.31
CA ARG A 145 37.96 -8.56 -16.27
C ARG A 145 37.30 -8.79 -17.62
N ASP A 146 36.02 -9.14 -17.64
CA ASP A 146 35.29 -9.51 -18.85
C ASP A 146 34.77 -8.28 -19.60
N GLY A 147 35.23 -7.08 -19.26
CA GLY A 147 34.80 -5.81 -19.81
C GLY A 147 34.92 -5.71 -21.32
N ASN A 148 33.87 -6.18 -22.00
CA ASN A 148 33.55 -5.78 -23.35
C ASN A 148 33.14 -4.27 -23.32
N PRO A 149 33.73 -3.38 -24.11
CA PRO A 149 33.50 -1.94 -24.04
C PRO A 149 32.06 -1.51 -24.39
N ASP A 150 31.16 -2.43 -24.72
CA ASP A 150 29.80 -2.16 -25.18
C ASP A 150 28.71 -2.28 -24.09
N THR A 151 29.01 -2.73 -22.87
CA THR A 151 28.01 -2.81 -21.79
C THR A 151 28.02 -1.63 -20.80
N VAL A 152 28.93 -0.67 -20.96
CA VAL A 152 28.92 0.61 -20.26
C VAL A 152 28.35 1.67 -21.20
N ARG A 153 27.13 1.48 -21.69
CA ARG A 153 26.30 2.54 -22.26
C ARG A 153 25.46 3.20 -21.16
N THR A 154 26.13 3.68 -20.16
CA THR A 154 25.64 4.81 -19.39
C THR A 154 25.88 6.07 -20.19
N ALA A 155 24.82 6.79 -20.44
CA ALA A 155 24.76 8.22 -20.74
C ALA A 155 26.01 8.78 -21.47
N LYS A 156 26.10 8.56 -22.77
CA LYS A 156 26.91 9.43 -23.61
C LYS A 156 26.30 10.84 -23.51
N ARG A 157 26.87 11.67 -22.65
CA ARG A 157 26.83 13.12 -22.85
C ARG A 157 27.41 13.38 -24.23
N VAL A 158 26.55 13.75 -25.16
CA VAL A 158 26.95 14.31 -26.44
C VAL A 158 27.64 15.64 -26.13
N SER A 159 28.97 15.62 -26.09
CA SER A 159 29.79 16.84 -26.13
C SER A 159 29.80 17.39 -27.54
N THR A 160 28.81 18.20 -27.85
CA THR A 160 28.95 19.13 -28.95
C THR A 160 29.81 20.27 -28.44
N GLN A 161 31.02 20.36 -28.96
CA GLN A 161 31.88 21.51 -28.76
C GLN A 161 31.20 22.78 -29.30
N ALA A 162 30.76 23.62 -28.37
CA ALA A 162 30.51 25.02 -28.64
C ALA A 162 30.82 25.81 -27.36
N ASN A 163 31.89 26.55 -27.43
CA ASN A 163 32.28 27.72 -26.63
C ASN A 163 32.19 27.64 -25.11
N ILE A 164 33.38 27.64 -24.53
CA ILE A 164 33.71 27.81 -23.11
C ILE A 164 33.21 29.20 -22.67
N SER A 165 32.07 29.23 -22.02
CA SER A 165 31.75 30.19 -20.95
C SER A 165 31.41 29.37 -19.74
N ALA A 166 31.97 29.72 -18.58
CA ALA A 166 31.89 28.96 -17.34
C ALA A 166 30.46 28.53 -17.00
N ASN A 167 30.13 27.26 -17.22
CA ASN A 167 28.86 26.68 -16.75
C ASN A 167 28.96 26.45 -15.25
N ILE A 168 28.37 27.35 -14.47
CA ILE A 168 28.02 27.10 -13.09
C ILE A 168 26.88 26.07 -13.15
N SER A 169 27.17 24.80 -12.91
CA SER A 169 26.17 23.76 -12.74
C SER A 169 25.62 23.86 -11.32
N ASN A 170 24.30 23.81 -11.15
CA ASN A 170 23.68 23.76 -9.83
C ASN A 170 23.26 22.32 -9.55
N ASP A 171 23.66 21.80 -8.37
CA ASP A 171 23.44 20.40 -8.00
C ASP A 171 21.96 20.06 -7.67
N TYR A 172 21.10 21.08 -7.59
CA TYR A 172 19.69 20.94 -7.19
C TYR A 172 18.69 21.33 -8.27
N CYS A 173 19.18 21.91 -9.37
CA CYS A 173 18.35 22.47 -10.44
C CYS A 173 18.81 21.90 -11.79
N PHE A 174 17.99 21.06 -12.38
CA PHE A 174 18.32 20.31 -13.58
C PHE A 174 17.56 20.83 -14.81
N PRO A 175 18.20 20.93 -15.99
CA PRO A 175 17.49 21.28 -17.22
C PRO A 175 16.54 20.15 -17.60
N LEU A 176 15.26 20.49 -17.86
CA LEU A 176 14.21 19.52 -18.15
C LEU A 176 14.00 19.32 -19.68
N PHE A 177 15.09 19.35 -20.46
CA PHE A 177 15.06 19.01 -21.88
C PHE A 177 15.66 17.62 -22.10
N ASP A 178 14.91 16.56 -21.78
CA ASP A 178 15.34 15.18 -22.04
C ASP A 178 14.48 14.52 -23.14
N ASP A 179 15.05 13.54 -23.84
CA ASP A 179 14.32 12.73 -24.84
C ASP A 179 13.10 11.99 -24.23
N ALA A 180 13.07 11.80 -22.91
CA ALA A 180 11.92 11.30 -22.16
C ALA A 180 10.66 12.18 -22.29
N CYS A 181 10.81 13.47 -22.64
CA CYS A 181 9.70 14.39 -22.88
C CYS A 181 8.99 14.17 -24.22
N ARG A 182 9.55 13.39 -25.14
CA ARG A 182 9.02 13.23 -26.53
C ARG A 182 7.78 12.35 -26.64
N ASN A 183 7.14 11.98 -25.56
CA ASN A 183 5.91 11.20 -25.60
C ASN A 183 4.74 12.04 -26.15
N LYS A 184 3.96 11.45 -27.04
CA LYS A 184 2.72 12.08 -27.54
C LYS A 184 1.75 12.28 -26.39
N ILE A 185 1.36 13.51 -26.12
CA ILE A 185 0.44 13.89 -25.04
C ILE A 185 -0.91 14.19 -25.64
N ILE A 186 -1.94 13.57 -25.06
CA ILE A 186 -3.33 13.64 -25.53
C ILE A 186 -4.19 14.23 -24.41
N GLY A 187 -5.16 15.06 -24.79
CA GLY A 187 -6.21 15.57 -23.90
C GLY A 187 -5.89 16.86 -23.19
N PHE A 188 -4.69 17.43 -23.39
CA PHE A 188 -4.29 18.69 -22.74
C PHE A 188 -4.17 19.89 -23.69
N GLU A 189 -4.63 19.78 -24.95
CA GLU A 189 -4.41 20.80 -25.97
C GLU A 189 -4.96 22.17 -25.55
N LYS A 190 -6.17 22.21 -24.97
CA LYS A 190 -6.78 23.47 -24.49
C LYS A 190 -6.03 24.01 -23.26
N THR A 191 -5.68 23.14 -22.34
CA THR A 191 -4.98 23.50 -21.09
C THR A 191 -3.57 24.00 -21.37
N ILE A 192 -2.83 23.35 -22.29
CA ILE A 192 -1.50 23.81 -22.74
C ILE A 192 -1.60 25.19 -23.39
N ARG A 193 -2.62 25.43 -24.17
CA ARG A 193 -2.85 26.77 -24.74
C ARG A 193 -3.04 27.83 -23.67
N SER A 194 -3.84 27.55 -22.65
CA SER A 194 -4.00 28.46 -21.50
C SER A 194 -2.69 28.66 -20.73
N VAL A 195 -1.88 27.61 -20.54
CA VAL A 195 -0.53 27.72 -19.98
C VAL A 195 0.35 28.66 -20.76
N ILE A 196 0.37 28.52 -22.10
CA ILE A 196 1.14 29.38 -23.01
C ILE A 196 0.66 30.86 -22.91
N GLU A 197 -0.65 31.09 -22.87
CA GLU A 197 -1.25 32.42 -22.74
C GLU A 197 -0.85 33.10 -21.42
N ILE A 198 -0.79 32.32 -20.30
CA ILE A 198 -0.37 32.84 -19.00
C ILE A 198 1.13 33.15 -19.00
N LEU A 199 1.98 32.26 -19.49
CA LEU A 199 3.44 32.47 -19.55
C LEU A 199 3.84 33.64 -20.47
N ALA A 200 3.03 33.98 -21.46
CA ALA A 200 3.25 35.13 -22.35
C ALA A 200 2.84 36.47 -21.72
N ARG A 201 2.26 36.50 -20.54
CA ARG A 201 1.88 37.76 -19.84
C ARG A 201 3.12 38.50 -19.33
N LYS A 202 3.00 39.82 -19.21
CA LYS A 202 4.03 40.66 -18.62
C LYS A 202 4.11 40.51 -17.11
N ASP A 203 2.96 40.49 -16.46
CA ASP A 203 2.82 40.42 -15.02
C ASP A 203 2.07 39.14 -14.63
N ARG A 204 2.42 38.52 -13.49
CA ARG A 204 1.80 37.27 -12.97
C ARG A 204 1.88 36.09 -13.95
N ALA A 205 3.02 35.92 -14.55
CA ALA A 205 3.31 34.85 -15.52
C ALA A 205 3.73 33.54 -14.79
N ASN A 206 3.14 33.24 -13.61
CA ASN A 206 3.40 32.04 -12.84
C ASN A 206 2.15 31.17 -12.78
N ILE A 207 2.35 29.86 -12.79
CA ILE A 207 1.28 28.87 -12.88
C ILE A 207 1.32 27.92 -11.70
N LEU A 208 0.16 27.69 -11.09
CA LEU A 208 -0.05 26.66 -10.08
C LEU A 208 -1.03 25.62 -10.62
N ILE A 209 -0.53 24.44 -10.94
CA ILE A 209 -1.30 23.31 -11.44
C ILE A 209 -1.80 22.51 -10.24
N VAL A 210 -3.12 22.49 -10.05
CA VAL A 210 -3.79 21.78 -8.95
C VAL A 210 -4.55 20.59 -9.51
N GLY A 211 -4.36 19.42 -8.94
CA GLY A 211 -5.09 18.22 -9.36
C GLY A 211 -4.71 17.01 -8.50
N GLU A 212 -5.52 15.99 -8.50
CA GLU A 212 -5.26 14.77 -7.73
C GLU A 212 -4.05 13.99 -8.25
N THR A 213 -3.53 13.08 -7.42
CA THR A 213 -2.39 12.24 -7.80
C THR A 213 -2.79 11.31 -8.95
N GLY A 214 -2.00 11.31 -10.03
CA GLY A 214 -2.24 10.44 -11.18
C GLY A 214 -3.07 11.04 -12.30
N THR A 215 -3.57 12.30 -12.18
CA THR A 215 -4.38 12.97 -13.22
C THR A 215 -3.59 13.52 -14.41
N GLY A 216 -2.25 13.45 -14.37
CA GLY A 216 -1.41 13.85 -15.50
C GLY A 216 -0.80 15.26 -15.39
N LYS A 217 -0.64 15.84 -14.19
CA LYS A 217 -0.01 17.16 -13.98
C LYS A 217 1.39 17.26 -14.61
N THR A 218 2.25 16.30 -14.37
CA THR A 218 3.59 16.22 -14.97
C THR A 218 3.52 16.04 -16.49
N SER A 219 2.53 15.26 -16.99
CA SER A 219 2.31 15.12 -18.44
C SER A 219 1.90 16.43 -19.09
N LEU A 220 1.14 17.29 -18.41
CA LEU A 220 0.81 18.63 -18.90
C LEU A 220 2.08 19.49 -19.09
N ILE A 221 3.02 19.42 -18.13
CA ILE A 221 4.31 20.11 -18.24
C ILE A 221 5.12 19.56 -19.42
N HIS A 222 5.23 18.22 -19.54
CA HIS A 222 5.91 17.58 -20.66
C HIS A 222 5.28 17.96 -22.01
N GLY A 223 3.95 18.18 -22.06
CA GLY A 223 3.26 18.67 -23.25
C GLY A 223 3.72 20.06 -23.70
N LEU A 224 3.90 20.97 -22.76
CA LEU A 224 4.47 22.29 -23.03
C LEU A 224 5.92 22.17 -23.54
N LEU A 225 6.73 21.33 -22.89
CA LEU A 225 8.13 21.13 -23.27
C LEU A 225 8.28 20.51 -24.67
N ASN A 226 7.39 19.61 -25.07
CA ASN A 226 7.36 19.05 -26.42
C ASN A 226 7.14 20.14 -27.48
N LEU A 227 6.22 21.07 -27.21
CA LEU A 227 6.01 22.20 -28.12
C LEU A 227 7.23 23.12 -28.21
N ALA A 228 7.98 23.24 -27.09
CA ALA A 228 9.24 24.00 -27.10
C ALA A 228 10.31 23.29 -27.95
N LEU A 229 10.49 22.00 -27.80
CA LEU A 229 11.43 21.17 -28.55
C LEU A 229 11.09 21.18 -30.07
N ASP A 230 9.80 21.12 -30.38
CA ASP A 230 9.29 21.17 -31.76
C ASP A 230 9.35 22.59 -32.36
N LYS A 231 9.77 23.61 -31.61
CA LYS A 231 9.78 25.03 -32.01
C LYS A 231 8.40 25.54 -32.44
N LYS A 232 7.34 25.03 -31.82
CA LYS A 232 5.94 25.43 -32.10
C LYS A 232 5.41 26.49 -31.13
N LEU A 233 6.25 26.96 -30.20
CA LEU A 233 5.87 28.01 -29.27
C LEU A 233 5.83 29.38 -29.91
N PRO A 234 4.96 30.30 -29.44
CA PRO A 234 4.98 31.71 -29.86
C PRO A 234 6.33 32.38 -29.60
N ALA A 235 6.68 33.37 -30.42
CA ALA A 235 7.97 34.08 -30.33
C ALA A 235 8.24 34.69 -28.95
N SER A 236 7.19 35.06 -28.19
CA SER A 236 7.28 35.64 -26.84
C SER A 236 7.88 34.72 -25.79
N ILE A 237 7.76 33.38 -25.97
CA ILE A 237 8.23 32.36 -25.04
C ILE A 237 9.10 31.29 -25.72
N SER A 238 9.57 31.56 -26.93
CA SER A 238 10.36 30.61 -27.72
C SER A 238 11.75 30.32 -27.15
N HIS A 239 12.27 31.21 -26.31
CA HIS A 239 13.60 31.11 -25.67
C HIS A 239 13.54 30.64 -24.23
N MET A 240 12.41 30.06 -23.80
CA MET A 240 12.27 29.55 -22.44
C MET A 240 13.29 28.43 -22.14
N GLU A 241 13.94 28.54 -20.99
CA GLU A 241 14.85 27.53 -20.45
C GLU A 241 14.22 26.91 -19.21
N PRO A 242 13.60 25.71 -19.31
CA PRO A 242 12.94 25.06 -18.19
C PRO A 242 13.95 24.31 -17.32
N TYR A 243 13.85 24.50 -16.01
CA TYR A 243 14.63 23.84 -14.98
C TYR A 243 13.69 23.24 -13.92
N GLU A 244 13.99 22.05 -13.48
CA GLU A 244 13.29 21.40 -12.36
C GLU A 244 14.08 21.54 -11.08
N LEU A 245 13.42 21.94 -10.00
CA LEU A 245 13.96 21.92 -8.64
C LEU A 245 13.61 20.58 -8.00
N ASP A 246 14.60 19.69 -7.82
CA ASP A 246 14.41 18.44 -7.10
C ASP A 246 14.37 18.70 -5.58
N LEU A 247 13.16 18.81 -5.04
CA LEU A 247 12.93 19.03 -3.61
C LEU A 247 13.51 17.93 -2.72
N ILE A 248 13.67 16.71 -3.22
CA ILE A 248 14.20 15.58 -2.46
C ILE A 248 15.70 15.78 -2.25
N SER A 249 16.45 15.93 -3.35
CA SER A 249 17.90 16.20 -3.29
C SER A 249 18.21 17.52 -2.59
N PHE A 250 17.33 18.51 -2.79
CA PHE A 250 17.44 19.83 -2.16
C PHE A 250 17.33 19.78 -0.63
N SER A 251 16.50 18.89 -0.09
CA SER A 251 16.27 18.72 1.36
C SER A 251 17.20 17.69 2.04
N GLN A 252 17.95 16.89 1.29
CA GLN A 252 18.81 15.86 1.86
C GLN A 252 20.03 16.43 2.60
N GLY A 253 20.33 15.82 3.75
CA GLY A 253 21.54 16.12 4.52
C GLY A 253 21.54 17.47 5.25
N ILE A 254 20.40 18.15 5.36
CA ILE A 254 20.28 19.46 6.00
C ILE A 254 20.12 19.32 7.50
N SER A 255 20.98 20.02 8.24
CA SER A 255 20.95 20.04 9.71
C SER A 255 20.28 21.29 10.29
N TYR A 256 20.20 22.40 9.54
CA TYR A 256 19.61 23.66 10.02
C TYR A 256 19.04 24.53 8.87
N LYS A 257 18.05 25.36 9.19
CA LYS A 257 17.31 26.18 8.21
C LYS A 257 18.17 27.11 7.33
N GLY A 258 19.27 27.64 7.86
CA GLY A 258 20.16 28.53 7.10
C GLY A 258 20.86 27.84 5.91
N GLU A 259 21.11 26.55 6.00
CA GLU A 259 21.70 25.78 4.89
C GLU A 259 20.74 25.67 3.69
N ILE A 260 19.45 25.49 3.94
CA ILE A 260 18.41 25.53 2.89
C ILE A 260 18.38 26.89 2.19
N GLU A 261 18.43 27.97 2.98
CA GLU A 261 18.43 29.32 2.41
C GLU A 261 19.65 29.56 1.52
N ASP A 262 20.82 29.10 1.92
CA ASP A 262 22.06 29.23 1.15
C ASP A 262 22.03 28.37 -0.14
N ARG A 263 21.51 27.13 -0.07
CA ARG A 263 21.27 26.32 -1.27
C ARG A 263 20.30 27.00 -2.24
N PHE A 264 19.22 27.58 -1.71
CA PHE A 264 18.25 28.28 -2.56
C PHE A 264 18.83 29.55 -3.20
N LYS A 265 19.69 30.29 -2.50
CA LYS A 265 20.43 31.41 -3.08
C LYS A 265 21.29 30.97 -4.27
N SER A 266 21.98 29.82 -4.15
CA SER A 266 22.79 29.30 -5.28
C SER A 266 21.93 28.94 -6.50
N VAL A 267 20.69 28.42 -6.28
CA VAL A 267 19.72 28.20 -7.35
C VAL A 267 19.30 29.51 -8.01
N ILE A 268 19.02 30.54 -7.20
CA ILE A 268 18.65 31.89 -7.70
C ILE A 268 19.79 32.49 -8.52
N GLU A 269 21.02 32.45 -8.02
CA GLU A 269 22.19 32.95 -8.72
C GLU A 269 22.37 32.25 -10.07
N PHE A 270 22.23 30.93 -10.10
CA PHE A 270 22.27 30.13 -11.32
C PHE A 270 21.19 30.56 -12.32
N LEU A 271 19.92 30.66 -11.91
CA LEU A 271 18.80 31.04 -12.76
C LEU A 271 18.95 32.48 -13.27
N SER A 272 19.54 33.38 -12.49
CA SER A 272 19.76 34.78 -12.90
C SER A 272 20.77 34.91 -14.04
N THR A 273 21.57 33.90 -14.36
CA THR A 273 22.49 33.85 -15.48
C THR A 273 21.81 33.49 -16.83
N LYS A 274 20.52 33.08 -16.76
CA LYS A 274 19.75 32.58 -17.91
C LYS A 274 18.86 33.66 -18.51
N GLU A 275 18.54 33.54 -19.82
CA GLU A 275 17.77 34.59 -20.53
C GLU A 275 16.28 34.58 -20.16
N GLN A 276 15.62 33.42 -20.18
CA GLN A 276 14.19 33.22 -19.83
C GLN A 276 14.01 31.94 -18.99
N PRO A 277 14.50 31.93 -17.75
CA PRO A 277 14.42 30.74 -16.94
C PRO A 277 12.99 30.48 -16.44
N ILE A 278 12.54 29.25 -16.58
CA ILE A 278 11.28 28.75 -15.97
C ILE A 278 11.64 27.71 -14.91
N LEU A 279 11.30 27.96 -13.67
CA LEU A 279 11.51 27.01 -12.57
C LEU A 279 10.27 26.17 -12.35
N ILE A 280 10.43 24.87 -12.51
CA ILE A 280 9.38 23.87 -12.28
C ILE A 280 9.57 23.29 -10.88
N ILE A 281 8.52 23.33 -10.06
CA ILE A 281 8.52 22.81 -8.70
C ILE A 281 7.36 21.84 -8.55
N GLU A 282 7.66 20.56 -8.45
CA GLU A 282 6.64 19.55 -8.16
C GLU A 282 6.34 19.45 -6.66
N ASN A 283 5.07 19.17 -6.33
CA ASN A 283 4.59 19.05 -4.95
C ASN A 283 4.87 20.31 -4.09
N PHE A 284 4.53 21.47 -4.63
CA PHE A 284 4.78 22.78 -4.05
C PHE A 284 4.28 22.95 -2.60
N HIS A 285 3.19 22.26 -2.21
CA HIS A 285 2.67 22.23 -0.84
C HIS A 285 3.71 21.83 0.20
N ARG A 286 4.74 21.05 -0.16
CA ARG A 286 5.83 20.68 0.76
C ARG A 286 6.68 21.88 1.20
N ILE A 287 6.72 22.95 0.42
CA ILE A 287 7.41 24.21 0.76
C ILE A 287 6.56 25.01 1.75
N GLU A 288 5.25 24.98 1.57
CA GLU A 288 4.29 25.67 2.43
C GLU A 288 4.06 25.01 3.77
N ASP A 289 4.36 23.72 3.90
CA ASP A 289 4.24 23.00 5.16
C ASP A 289 5.16 23.64 6.23
N LYS A 290 4.55 24.25 7.23
CA LYS A 290 5.25 24.94 8.33
C LYS A 290 6.12 24.02 9.17
N GLN A 291 5.87 22.72 9.17
CA GLN A 291 6.67 21.71 9.85
C GLN A 291 7.87 21.29 8.99
N SER A 292 7.84 21.52 7.69
CA SER A 292 8.91 21.22 6.77
C SER A 292 10.06 22.23 6.90
N MET A 293 11.29 21.75 6.83
CA MET A 293 12.47 22.60 6.69
C MET A 293 12.44 23.44 5.42
N LEU A 294 11.77 22.94 4.36
CA LEU A 294 11.61 23.63 3.07
C LEU A 294 10.85 24.97 3.22
N HIS A 295 10.06 25.15 4.28
CA HIS A 295 9.38 26.43 4.55
C HIS A 295 10.34 27.62 4.70
N ALA A 296 11.61 27.38 5.04
CA ALA A 296 12.62 28.44 5.15
C ALA A 296 12.91 29.17 3.82
N ILE A 297 12.65 28.56 2.66
CA ILE A 297 12.86 29.23 1.37
C ILE A 297 11.72 30.17 0.98
N LEU A 298 10.57 30.08 1.61
CA LEU A 298 9.36 30.81 1.23
C LEU A 298 9.57 32.34 1.12
N PRO A 299 10.24 33.03 2.05
CA PRO A 299 10.47 34.48 1.92
C PRO A 299 11.29 34.85 0.66
N ASN A 300 12.31 34.05 0.34
CA ASN A 300 13.13 34.26 -0.85
C ASN A 300 12.36 33.94 -2.14
N LEU A 301 11.52 32.91 -2.11
CA LEU A 301 10.64 32.53 -3.22
C LEU A 301 9.61 33.64 -3.50
N THR A 302 8.92 34.15 -2.47
CA THR A 302 7.96 35.24 -2.60
C THR A 302 8.60 36.49 -3.19
N ARG A 303 9.83 36.80 -2.80
CA ARG A 303 10.60 37.91 -3.38
C ARG A 303 10.88 37.68 -4.87
N LEU A 304 11.23 36.47 -5.30
CA LEU A 304 11.45 36.16 -6.71
C LEU A 304 10.15 36.27 -7.52
N LEU A 305 9.05 35.77 -7.01
CA LEU A 305 7.72 35.87 -7.60
C LEU A 305 7.31 37.34 -7.82
N SER A 306 7.69 38.23 -6.88
CA SER A 306 7.38 39.66 -6.99
C SER A 306 8.25 40.41 -8.04
N THR A 307 9.48 39.93 -8.31
CA THR A 307 10.40 40.57 -9.25
C THR A 307 10.21 40.14 -10.70
N SER A 308 9.44 39.07 -10.94
CA SER A 308 9.17 38.52 -12.31
C SER A 308 10.44 38.21 -13.12
N THR A 309 11.58 37.99 -12.47
CA THR A 309 12.84 37.65 -13.13
C THR A 309 12.92 36.18 -13.53
N VAL A 310 12.19 35.32 -12.82
CA VAL A 310 12.04 33.89 -13.08
C VAL A 310 10.56 33.57 -13.14
N GLN A 311 10.13 32.78 -14.10
CA GLN A 311 8.78 32.27 -14.19
C GLN A 311 8.68 30.93 -13.47
N PHE A 312 7.51 30.65 -12.88
CA PHE A 312 7.29 29.44 -12.09
C PHE A 312 6.15 28.60 -12.64
N ILE A 313 6.36 27.31 -12.73
CA ILE A 313 5.31 26.30 -12.93
C ILE A 313 5.35 25.36 -11.74
N CYS A 314 4.38 25.48 -10.85
CA CYS A 314 4.29 24.67 -9.65
C CYS A 314 3.17 23.64 -9.76
N THR A 315 3.36 22.44 -9.23
CA THR A 315 2.28 21.45 -9.11
C THR A 315 1.94 21.16 -7.66
N THR A 316 0.66 20.90 -7.38
CA THR A 316 0.21 20.49 -6.05
C THR A 316 -0.99 19.55 -6.17
N THR A 317 -1.29 18.83 -5.08
CA THR A 317 -2.54 18.07 -4.94
C THR A 317 -3.66 19.01 -4.49
N VAL A 318 -4.92 18.58 -4.65
CA VAL A 318 -6.07 19.36 -4.16
C VAL A 318 -5.99 19.51 -2.63
N ASP A 319 -5.67 18.42 -1.94
CA ASP A 319 -5.45 18.42 -0.49
C ASP A 319 -4.33 19.37 -0.06
N GLY A 320 -3.16 19.31 -0.71
CA GLY A 320 -2.02 20.17 -0.43
C GLY A 320 -2.33 21.65 -0.71
N PHE A 321 -3.10 21.92 -1.77
CA PHE A 321 -3.56 23.28 -2.05
C PHE A 321 -4.42 23.81 -0.92
N THR A 322 -5.46 23.07 -0.52
CA THR A 322 -6.44 23.53 0.49
C THR A 322 -5.86 23.61 1.90
N LYS A 323 -4.99 22.65 2.26
CA LYS A 323 -4.40 22.59 3.62
C LYS A 323 -3.31 23.61 3.84
N ASP A 324 -2.48 23.83 2.85
CA ASP A 324 -1.24 24.59 3.01
C ASP A 324 -1.23 25.87 2.16
N VAL A 325 -1.34 25.76 0.85
CA VAL A 325 -1.10 26.88 -0.09
C VAL A 325 -2.21 27.94 -0.03
N GLU A 326 -3.49 27.56 0.02
CA GLU A 326 -4.64 28.48 -0.03
C GLU A 326 -4.70 29.44 1.17
N LYS A 327 -4.07 29.07 2.29
CA LYS A 327 -4.01 29.88 3.49
C LYS A 327 -3.15 31.13 3.33
N ASP A 328 -2.11 31.06 2.50
CA ASP A 328 -1.29 32.22 2.17
C ASP A 328 -1.85 32.96 0.94
N LYS A 329 -2.75 33.90 1.21
CA LYS A 329 -3.39 34.71 0.15
C LYS A 329 -2.42 35.58 -0.63
N GLU A 330 -1.31 36.01 -0.03
CA GLU A 330 -0.28 36.78 -0.68
C GLU A 330 0.41 35.94 -1.73
N LEU A 331 0.89 34.76 -1.35
CA LEU A 331 1.54 33.82 -2.24
C LEU A 331 0.63 33.40 -3.40
N VAL A 332 -0.61 33.00 -3.11
CA VAL A 332 -1.58 32.62 -4.16
C VAL A 332 -1.81 33.73 -5.17
N SER A 333 -1.74 35.00 -4.74
CA SER A 333 -1.95 36.15 -5.65
C SER A 333 -0.89 36.26 -6.77
N TYR A 334 0.27 35.63 -6.63
CA TYR A 334 1.32 35.59 -7.64
C TYR A 334 1.11 34.51 -8.70
N PHE A 335 0.22 33.55 -8.46
CA PHE A 335 -0.03 32.43 -9.36
C PHE A 335 -1.38 32.52 -10.05
N GLU A 336 -1.43 32.04 -11.29
CA GLU A 336 -2.69 31.69 -11.96
C GLU A 336 -2.94 30.20 -11.73
N LYS A 337 -4.12 29.86 -11.17
CA LYS A 337 -4.48 28.48 -10.85
C LYS A 337 -5.03 27.78 -12.08
N ILE A 338 -4.45 26.61 -12.41
CA ILE A 338 -4.97 25.70 -13.45
C ILE A 338 -5.37 24.40 -12.74
N THR A 339 -6.63 23.99 -12.88
CA THR A 339 -7.11 22.73 -12.33
C THR A 339 -7.00 21.63 -13.38
N VAL A 340 -6.42 20.50 -12.99
CA VAL A 340 -6.34 19.27 -13.80
C VAL A 340 -7.26 18.24 -13.14
N GLU A 341 -8.39 17.98 -13.78
CA GLU A 341 -9.36 16.99 -13.36
C GLU A 341 -9.00 15.58 -13.85
N GLU A 342 -9.59 14.56 -13.25
CA GLU A 342 -9.48 13.19 -13.73
C GLU A 342 -10.10 13.10 -15.15
N PRO A 343 -9.39 12.49 -16.13
CA PRO A 343 -9.93 12.34 -17.47
C PRO A 343 -11.14 11.38 -17.49
N SER A 344 -12.02 11.58 -18.47
CA SER A 344 -13.09 10.61 -18.75
C SER A 344 -12.51 9.25 -19.13
N GLU A 345 -13.30 8.18 -19.01
CA GLU A 345 -12.87 6.84 -19.41
C GLU A 345 -12.46 6.79 -20.88
N GLU A 346 -13.22 7.49 -21.75
CA GLU A 346 -12.91 7.58 -23.18
C GLU A 346 -11.52 8.22 -23.43
N LEU A 347 -11.25 9.35 -22.77
CA LEU A 347 -9.94 10.01 -22.88
C LEU A 347 -8.81 9.17 -22.29
N ALA A 348 -9.05 8.44 -21.20
CA ALA A 348 -8.07 7.53 -20.63
C ALA A 348 -7.75 6.36 -21.57
N ILE A 349 -8.73 5.84 -22.30
CA ILE A 349 -8.54 4.82 -23.35
C ILE A 349 -7.63 5.38 -24.45
N ASP A 350 -7.91 6.59 -24.96
CA ASP A 350 -7.09 7.23 -25.99
C ASP A 350 -5.64 7.44 -25.53
N ILE A 351 -5.44 7.83 -24.27
CA ILE A 351 -4.12 7.98 -23.67
C ILE A 351 -3.38 6.64 -23.62
N LEU A 352 -4.02 5.56 -23.17
CA LEU A 352 -3.41 4.24 -23.12
C LEU A 352 -3.12 3.68 -24.52
N GLU A 353 -4.03 3.86 -25.47
CA GLU A 353 -3.80 3.46 -26.87
C GLU A 353 -2.57 4.15 -27.46
N SER A 354 -2.33 5.44 -27.13
CA SER A 354 -1.14 6.13 -27.58
C SER A 354 0.18 5.60 -27.00
N LYS A 355 0.12 4.93 -25.86
CA LYS A 355 1.27 4.33 -25.17
C LYS A 355 1.44 2.85 -25.46
N LYS A 356 0.45 2.22 -26.11
CA LYS A 356 0.40 0.79 -26.41
C LYS A 356 1.69 0.26 -27.03
N GLU A 357 2.15 0.88 -28.11
CA GLU A 357 3.36 0.46 -28.82
C GLU A 357 4.61 0.47 -27.92
N THR A 358 4.71 1.45 -27.00
CA THR A 358 5.82 1.57 -26.08
C THR A 358 5.85 0.40 -25.10
N TYR A 359 4.70 0.03 -24.53
CA TYR A 359 4.59 -1.10 -23.60
C TYR A 359 4.74 -2.44 -24.30
N GLU A 360 4.16 -2.61 -25.51
CA GLU A 360 4.33 -3.81 -26.33
C GLU A 360 5.82 -4.05 -26.66
N HIS A 361 6.56 -2.97 -26.99
CA HIS A 361 7.98 -3.07 -27.28
C HIS A 361 8.82 -3.40 -26.02
N PHE A 362 8.47 -2.83 -24.88
CA PHE A 362 9.21 -3.06 -23.63
C PHE A 362 9.01 -4.49 -23.09
N HIS A 363 7.76 -4.95 -23.03
CA HIS A 363 7.45 -6.29 -22.50
C HIS A 363 7.56 -7.41 -23.53
N HIS A 364 7.66 -7.08 -24.82
CA HIS A 364 7.60 -8.03 -25.94
C HIS A 364 6.30 -8.86 -25.97
N ILE A 365 5.19 -8.23 -25.62
CA ILE A 365 3.85 -8.81 -25.57
C ILE A 365 2.91 -7.95 -26.41
N VAL A 366 2.06 -8.58 -27.23
CA VAL A 366 1.06 -7.90 -28.04
C VAL A 366 -0.22 -7.74 -27.22
N ILE A 367 -0.80 -6.55 -27.20
CA ILE A 367 -2.06 -6.29 -26.50
C ILE A 367 -3.23 -6.59 -27.45
N GLU A 368 -4.11 -7.52 -27.04
CA GLU A 368 -5.28 -7.88 -27.81
C GLU A 368 -6.28 -6.70 -27.92
N LYS A 369 -7.14 -6.75 -28.94
CA LYS A 369 -8.18 -5.75 -29.12
C LYS A 369 -9.13 -5.71 -27.93
N ASP A 370 -9.60 -4.53 -27.56
CA ASP A 370 -10.51 -4.26 -26.43
C ASP A 370 -9.94 -4.55 -25.02
N VAL A 371 -8.65 -4.89 -24.87
CA VAL A 371 -8.01 -5.07 -23.56
C VAL A 371 -7.84 -3.72 -22.87
N ILE A 372 -7.50 -2.69 -23.60
CA ILE A 372 -7.29 -1.34 -23.04
C ILE A 372 -8.57 -0.78 -22.41
N GLU A 373 -9.72 -0.98 -23.06
CA GLU A 373 -11.02 -0.60 -22.49
C GLU A 373 -11.30 -1.33 -21.18
N GLU A 374 -11.00 -2.63 -21.14
CA GLU A 374 -11.15 -3.44 -19.93
C GLU A 374 -10.21 -2.97 -18.80
N VAL A 375 -8.96 -2.66 -19.13
CA VAL A 375 -7.97 -2.12 -18.17
C VAL A 375 -8.48 -0.83 -17.55
N VAL A 376 -8.95 0.13 -18.34
CA VAL A 376 -9.45 1.42 -17.84
C VAL A 376 -10.68 1.21 -16.94
N ARG A 377 -11.62 0.37 -17.36
CA ARG A 377 -12.82 0.05 -16.60
C ARG A 377 -12.50 -0.60 -15.25
N LEU A 378 -11.57 -1.58 -15.25
CA LEU A 378 -11.17 -2.29 -14.05
C LEU A 378 -10.35 -1.41 -13.12
N ALA A 379 -9.41 -0.62 -13.66
CA ALA A 379 -8.63 0.32 -12.86
C ALA A 379 -9.53 1.34 -12.14
N LYS A 380 -10.47 1.96 -12.85
CA LYS A 380 -11.41 2.91 -12.25
C LYS A 380 -12.25 2.31 -11.15
N ARG A 381 -12.67 1.05 -11.32
CA ARG A 381 -13.54 0.35 -10.37
C ARG A 381 -12.79 -0.20 -9.16
N TYR A 382 -11.58 -0.71 -9.35
CA TYR A 382 -10.87 -1.53 -8.36
C TYR A 382 -9.58 -0.89 -7.82
N MET A 383 -9.15 0.26 -8.36
CA MET A 383 -7.98 1.01 -7.91
C MET A 383 -8.33 2.45 -7.52
N PRO A 384 -9.23 2.67 -6.54
CA PRO A 384 -9.72 4.00 -6.17
C PRO A 384 -8.67 4.91 -5.53
N GLU A 385 -7.52 4.35 -5.11
CA GLU A 385 -6.44 5.12 -4.49
C GLU A 385 -5.69 6.03 -5.47
N ARG A 386 -5.76 5.74 -6.77
CA ARG A 386 -5.11 6.50 -7.83
C ARG A 386 -6.10 6.81 -8.94
N ASN A 387 -6.06 8.06 -9.41
CA ASN A 387 -6.93 8.48 -10.49
C ASN A 387 -6.43 8.02 -11.87
N LEU A 388 -7.35 7.98 -12.83
CA LEU A 388 -7.00 7.82 -14.23
C LEU A 388 -6.14 9.02 -14.72
N PRO A 389 -5.24 8.82 -15.66
CA PRO A 389 -4.90 7.58 -16.36
C PRO A 389 -3.86 6.72 -15.60
N ALA A 390 -3.26 7.23 -14.51
CA ALA A 390 -2.13 6.57 -13.87
C ALA A 390 -2.48 5.18 -13.31
N SER A 391 -3.68 5.01 -12.73
CA SER A 391 -4.15 3.70 -12.24
C SER A 391 -4.27 2.67 -13.37
N ALA A 392 -4.78 3.09 -14.53
CA ALA A 392 -4.91 2.22 -15.68
C ALA A 392 -3.56 1.87 -16.33
N ILE A 393 -2.61 2.82 -16.37
CA ILE A 393 -1.25 2.59 -16.84
C ILE A 393 -0.54 1.58 -15.93
N ASP A 394 -0.64 1.75 -14.61
CA ASP A 394 -0.04 0.83 -13.62
C ASP A 394 -0.64 -0.58 -13.74
N LEU A 395 -1.97 -0.70 -13.91
CA LEU A 395 -2.62 -1.98 -14.12
C LEU A 395 -2.17 -2.66 -15.41
N LEU A 396 -2.04 -1.92 -16.51
CA LEU A 396 -1.57 -2.45 -17.79
C LEU A 396 -0.15 -2.99 -17.66
N ASP A 397 0.75 -2.20 -17.09
CA ASP A 397 2.16 -2.56 -16.91
C ASP A 397 2.32 -3.83 -16.05
N ARG A 398 1.63 -3.88 -14.89
CA ARG A 398 1.62 -5.07 -14.02
C ARG A 398 1.07 -6.31 -14.71
N SER A 399 0.02 -6.14 -15.52
CA SER A 399 -0.60 -7.27 -16.21
C SER A 399 0.30 -7.82 -17.30
N MET A 400 1.01 -6.96 -18.02
CA MET A 400 2.00 -7.37 -19.01
C MET A 400 3.19 -8.06 -18.36
N ALA A 401 3.70 -7.54 -17.25
CA ALA A 401 4.77 -8.17 -16.48
C ALA A 401 4.35 -9.56 -15.95
N ALA A 402 3.13 -9.68 -15.40
CA ALA A 402 2.60 -10.95 -14.91
C ALA A 402 2.46 -12.00 -16.02
N ALA A 403 1.89 -11.61 -17.17
CA ALA A 403 1.74 -12.48 -18.34
C ALA A 403 3.08 -12.97 -18.87
N LYS A 404 4.11 -12.09 -18.87
CA LYS A 404 5.47 -12.45 -19.27
C LYS A 404 6.06 -13.52 -18.35
N ILE A 405 6.00 -13.29 -17.04
CA ILE A 405 6.52 -14.22 -16.03
C ILE A 405 5.81 -15.59 -16.13
N GLU A 406 4.48 -15.59 -16.27
CA GLU A 406 3.72 -16.83 -16.38
C GLU A 406 4.08 -17.61 -17.64
N TYR A 407 4.29 -16.93 -18.75
CA TYR A 407 4.79 -17.54 -19.98
C TYR A 407 6.19 -18.14 -19.80
N GLU A 408 7.13 -17.41 -19.21
CA GLU A 408 8.50 -17.87 -18.96
C GLU A 408 8.56 -19.07 -18.00
N LEU A 409 7.68 -19.11 -16.99
CA LEU A 409 7.59 -20.23 -16.06
C LEU A 409 6.90 -21.48 -16.67
N SER A 410 5.92 -21.29 -17.57
CA SER A 410 5.22 -22.38 -18.22
C SER A 410 6.04 -23.03 -19.34
N THR A 411 6.94 -22.28 -19.99
CA THR A 411 7.71 -22.73 -21.15
C THR A 411 9.11 -23.17 -20.72
N LYS A 412 9.20 -24.31 -20.02
CA LYS A 412 10.49 -24.85 -19.52
C LYS A 412 11.47 -25.35 -20.62
N GLN A 413 11.14 -25.31 -21.88
CA GLN A 413 12.06 -25.63 -23.01
C GLN A 413 11.45 -25.26 -24.38
N GLU A 414 12.26 -24.52 -25.20
CA GLU A 414 12.11 -24.43 -26.66
C GLU A 414 10.98 -23.61 -27.27
N ALA A 415 11.02 -22.28 -27.19
CA ALA A 415 10.83 -21.41 -28.36
C ALA A 415 10.90 -19.92 -27.98
N PRO A 416 11.95 -19.17 -28.37
CA PRO A 416 12.06 -17.73 -28.02
C PRO A 416 11.18 -16.81 -28.86
N ASN A 417 10.26 -17.31 -29.69
CA ASN A 417 9.50 -16.54 -30.68
C ASN A 417 7.98 -16.78 -30.69
N ALA A 418 7.36 -17.23 -29.64
CA ALA A 418 5.91 -17.21 -29.58
C ALA A 418 5.44 -15.80 -29.18
N ASN A 419 4.65 -15.13 -30.05
CA ASN A 419 4.01 -13.87 -29.73
C ASN A 419 3.04 -14.08 -28.56
N VAL A 420 3.48 -13.77 -27.35
CA VAL A 420 2.62 -13.74 -26.17
C VAL A 420 1.60 -12.61 -26.36
N CYS A 421 0.33 -12.92 -26.12
CA CYS A 421 -0.77 -11.96 -26.30
C CYS A 421 -1.42 -11.72 -24.95
N LEU A 422 -1.51 -10.45 -24.54
CA LEU A 422 -2.24 -10.05 -23.33
C LEU A 422 -3.74 -10.07 -23.60
N ARG A 423 -4.48 -10.83 -22.79
CA ARG A 423 -5.92 -11.04 -22.90
C ARG A 423 -6.66 -10.38 -21.74
N LYS A 424 -7.98 -10.24 -21.87
CA LYS A 424 -8.85 -9.72 -20.79
C LYS A 424 -8.78 -10.57 -19.52
N GLU A 425 -8.63 -11.89 -19.68
CA GLU A 425 -8.50 -12.83 -18.58
C GLU A 425 -7.27 -12.54 -17.75
N ASP A 426 -6.13 -12.28 -18.38
CA ASP A 426 -4.87 -11.97 -17.70
C ASP A 426 -5.00 -10.72 -16.82
N ILE A 427 -5.70 -9.68 -17.31
CA ILE A 427 -5.98 -8.46 -16.53
C ILE A 427 -6.85 -8.77 -15.31
N ARG A 428 -7.90 -9.58 -15.51
CA ARG A 428 -8.81 -9.96 -14.43
C ARG A 428 -8.11 -10.79 -13.37
N ASP A 429 -7.22 -11.67 -13.75
CA ASP A 429 -6.42 -12.48 -12.83
C ASP A 429 -5.48 -11.61 -11.98
N VAL A 430 -4.85 -10.60 -12.59
CA VAL A 430 -4.02 -9.64 -11.86
C VAL A 430 -4.86 -8.82 -10.87
N VAL A 431 -6.00 -8.27 -11.31
CA VAL A 431 -6.91 -7.54 -10.41
C VAL A 431 -7.43 -8.45 -9.31
N SER A 432 -7.76 -9.71 -9.63
CA SER A 432 -8.17 -10.71 -8.64
C SER A 432 -7.09 -10.98 -7.58
N LYS A 433 -5.83 -11.12 -8.00
CA LYS A 433 -4.69 -11.29 -7.07
C LYS A 433 -4.46 -10.05 -6.21
N MET A 434 -4.67 -8.84 -6.77
CA MET A 434 -4.49 -7.58 -6.04
C MET A 434 -5.61 -7.31 -5.03
N THR A 435 -6.84 -7.62 -5.39
CA THR A 435 -8.04 -7.26 -4.58
C THR A 435 -8.56 -8.42 -3.75
N GLY A 436 -8.09 -9.65 -3.99
CA GLY A 436 -8.65 -10.86 -3.40
C GLY A 436 -10.02 -11.27 -4.00
N ILE A 437 -10.52 -10.53 -5.01
CA ILE A 437 -11.83 -10.79 -5.62
C ILE A 437 -11.64 -11.68 -6.84
N PRO A 438 -12.27 -12.86 -6.91
CA PRO A 438 -12.21 -13.70 -8.09
C PRO A 438 -12.83 -13.00 -9.31
N MET A 439 -12.01 -12.73 -10.34
CA MET A 439 -12.47 -12.08 -11.58
C MET A 439 -12.33 -12.99 -12.82
N GLY A 440 -11.82 -14.19 -12.64
CA GLY A 440 -11.74 -15.23 -13.67
C GLY A 440 -13.13 -15.65 -14.13
N ASN A 441 -13.25 -16.34 -15.26
CA ASN A 441 -14.51 -16.74 -15.93
C ASN A 441 -15.71 -16.88 -14.97
N ILE A 442 -16.20 -15.71 -14.54
CA ILE A 442 -17.22 -15.48 -13.52
C ILE A 442 -18.51 -16.26 -13.81
N GLN A 443 -18.67 -16.72 -15.05
CA GLN A 443 -19.92 -17.38 -15.43
C GLN A 443 -20.01 -18.87 -15.05
N SER A 444 -18.93 -19.61 -14.88
CA SER A 444 -19.02 -21.03 -14.53
C SER A 444 -18.67 -21.34 -13.08
N GLU A 445 -17.53 -20.87 -12.56
CA GLU A 445 -17.11 -21.17 -11.19
C GLU A 445 -17.85 -20.36 -10.14
N GLU A 446 -18.08 -19.06 -10.39
CA GLU A 446 -18.85 -18.21 -9.47
C GLU A 446 -20.32 -18.61 -9.45
N ARG A 447 -20.92 -18.97 -10.61
CA ARG A 447 -22.26 -19.56 -10.65
C ARG A 447 -22.32 -20.87 -9.88
N GLN A 448 -21.30 -21.72 -10.00
CA GLN A 448 -21.22 -22.97 -9.27
C GLN A 448 -20.99 -22.72 -7.77
N LYS A 449 -20.14 -21.75 -7.42
CA LYS A 449 -19.92 -21.31 -6.03
C LYS A 449 -21.18 -20.69 -5.44
N LEU A 450 -21.88 -19.84 -6.19
CA LEU A 450 -23.15 -19.25 -5.78
C LEU A 450 -24.27 -20.30 -5.69
N SER A 451 -24.32 -21.31 -6.59
CA SER A 451 -25.28 -22.39 -6.47
C SER A 451 -25.06 -23.29 -5.26
N ASN A 452 -23.82 -23.38 -4.77
CA ASN A 452 -23.45 -24.15 -3.58
C ASN A 452 -23.31 -23.28 -2.32
N ALA A 453 -23.67 -21.99 -2.40
CA ALA A 453 -23.50 -21.01 -1.33
C ALA A 453 -24.14 -21.44 -0.01
N GLU A 454 -25.35 -21.98 -0.09
CA GLU A 454 -26.09 -22.45 1.07
C GLU A 454 -25.36 -23.59 1.79
N GLU A 455 -24.82 -24.57 1.06
CA GLU A 455 -24.03 -25.67 1.64
C GLU A 455 -22.72 -25.18 2.27
N ILE A 456 -22.06 -24.20 1.63
CA ILE A 456 -20.80 -23.63 2.13
C ILE A 456 -21.04 -22.92 3.46
N LEU A 457 -22.08 -22.09 3.55
CA LEU A 457 -22.41 -21.37 4.78
C LEU A 457 -22.89 -22.29 5.89
N HIS A 458 -23.65 -23.36 5.56
CA HIS A 458 -24.10 -24.36 6.52
C HIS A 458 -22.96 -25.18 7.16
N LYS A 459 -21.80 -25.29 6.51
CA LYS A 459 -20.62 -25.93 7.12
C LYS A 459 -20.12 -25.20 8.38
N ARG A 460 -20.36 -23.90 8.48
CA ARG A 460 -19.91 -23.08 9.61
C ARG A 460 -21.06 -22.62 10.51
N VAL A 461 -22.24 -22.38 9.94
CA VAL A 461 -23.40 -21.82 10.66
C VAL A 461 -24.52 -22.84 10.73
N VAL A 462 -24.83 -23.29 11.93
CA VAL A 462 -25.81 -24.35 12.15
C VAL A 462 -27.17 -23.74 12.47
N GLY A 463 -28.22 -24.25 11.78
CA GLY A 463 -29.62 -24.03 12.16
C GLY A 463 -30.21 -22.67 11.82
N GLN A 464 -29.55 -21.85 11.01
CA GLN A 464 -30.01 -20.53 10.59
C GLN A 464 -30.43 -20.51 9.10
N ASN A 465 -31.13 -21.56 8.64
CA ASN A 465 -31.45 -21.77 7.22
C ASN A 465 -32.21 -20.58 6.59
N HIS A 466 -33.20 -20.03 7.32
CA HIS A 466 -33.97 -18.90 6.84
C HIS A 466 -33.11 -17.63 6.72
N ALA A 467 -32.19 -17.41 7.67
CA ALA A 467 -31.29 -16.26 7.66
C ALA A 467 -30.30 -16.34 6.49
N ILE A 468 -29.70 -17.52 6.29
CA ILE A 468 -28.79 -17.77 5.16
C ILE A 468 -29.49 -17.55 3.85
N LYS A 469 -30.70 -18.09 3.67
CA LYS A 469 -31.47 -17.95 2.44
C LYS A 469 -31.80 -16.49 2.14
N SER A 470 -32.34 -15.75 3.11
CA SER A 470 -32.70 -14.34 2.97
C SER A 470 -31.49 -13.47 2.54
N ILE A 471 -30.33 -13.71 3.15
CA ILE A 471 -29.10 -12.99 2.81
C ILE A 471 -28.61 -13.37 1.40
N LEU A 472 -28.63 -14.65 1.05
CA LEU A 472 -28.20 -15.10 -0.28
C LEU A 472 -29.10 -14.56 -1.39
N ASP A 473 -30.42 -14.49 -1.18
CA ASP A 473 -31.36 -13.92 -2.14
C ASP A 473 -31.01 -12.45 -2.45
N ALA A 474 -30.72 -11.64 -1.43
CA ALA A 474 -30.30 -10.26 -1.59
C ALA A 474 -28.90 -10.11 -2.22
N VAL A 475 -27.96 -10.99 -1.88
CA VAL A 475 -26.64 -11.03 -2.53
C VAL A 475 -26.76 -11.38 -4.00
N PHE A 476 -27.62 -12.33 -4.37
CA PHE A 476 -27.87 -12.70 -5.77
C PHE A 476 -28.52 -11.55 -6.54
N GLU A 477 -29.45 -10.82 -5.95
CA GLU A 477 -30.05 -9.64 -6.54
C GLU A 477 -28.99 -8.57 -6.82
N SER A 478 -28.11 -8.29 -5.86
CA SER A 478 -27.01 -7.33 -6.02
C SER A 478 -26.04 -7.77 -7.12
N ARG A 479 -25.64 -9.05 -7.13
CA ARG A 479 -24.69 -9.58 -8.12
C ARG A 479 -25.26 -9.67 -9.53
N SER A 480 -26.57 -9.79 -9.67
CA SER A 480 -27.24 -9.76 -10.97
C SER A 480 -27.27 -8.37 -11.63
N GLY A 481 -26.87 -7.34 -10.90
CA GLY A 481 -26.85 -5.94 -11.37
C GLY A 481 -28.23 -5.29 -11.36
N LEU A 482 -29.21 -5.86 -10.68
CA LEU A 482 -30.57 -5.33 -10.54
C LEU A 482 -30.67 -4.26 -9.45
N ASN A 483 -29.67 -4.15 -8.59
CA ASN A 483 -29.60 -3.13 -7.54
C ASN A 483 -29.25 -1.75 -8.11
N LYS A 484 -29.68 -0.71 -7.40
CA LYS A 484 -29.37 0.69 -7.72
C LYS A 484 -27.86 0.91 -7.62
N LYS A 485 -27.24 1.47 -8.67
CA LYS A 485 -25.80 1.77 -8.71
C LYS A 485 -25.40 2.71 -7.56
N GLY A 486 -24.31 2.37 -6.90
CA GLY A 486 -23.71 3.18 -5.83
C GLY A 486 -24.19 2.81 -4.42
N GLN A 487 -25.19 1.95 -4.25
CA GLN A 487 -25.58 1.44 -2.92
C GLN A 487 -24.74 0.23 -2.51
N PRO A 488 -24.62 -0.06 -1.19
CA PRO A 488 -23.97 -1.28 -0.70
C PRO A 488 -24.54 -2.56 -1.31
N ILE A 489 -23.76 -3.66 -1.27
CA ILE A 489 -24.22 -5.00 -1.74
C ILE A 489 -25.52 -5.38 -1.05
N GLY A 490 -25.65 -5.06 0.22
CA GLY A 490 -26.83 -5.23 1.03
C GLY A 490 -26.62 -4.67 2.43
N SER A 491 -27.70 -4.37 3.10
CA SER A 491 -27.71 -3.89 4.48
C SER A 491 -28.67 -4.75 5.31
N PHE A 492 -28.10 -5.51 6.25
CA PHE A 492 -28.83 -6.51 7.02
C PHE A 492 -28.86 -6.16 8.50
N PHE A 493 -30.00 -6.39 9.12
CA PHE A 493 -30.13 -6.23 10.57
C PHE A 493 -30.37 -7.59 11.23
N PHE A 494 -29.36 -8.11 11.94
CA PHE A 494 -29.40 -9.39 12.60
C PHE A 494 -29.96 -9.26 14.01
N LEU A 495 -31.15 -9.77 14.22
CA LEU A 495 -31.86 -9.76 15.51
C LEU A 495 -31.85 -11.14 16.15
N GLY A 496 -31.65 -11.20 17.47
CA GLY A 496 -31.79 -12.44 18.21
C GLY A 496 -30.91 -12.54 19.43
N PRO A 497 -31.06 -13.61 20.21
CA PRO A 497 -30.32 -13.83 21.44
C PRO A 497 -28.79 -13.87 21.20
N THR A 498 -28.04 -13.66 22.28
CA THR A 498 -26.59 -13.80 22.27
C THR A 498 -26.19 -15.25 21.99
N GLY A 499 -25.13 -15.49 21.23
CA GLY A 499 -24.61 -16.83 20.97
C GLY A 499 -25.38 -17.65 19.94
N THR A 500 -26.25 -17.03 19.11
CA THR A 500 -26.99 -17.68 18.02
C THR A 500 -26.24 -17.73 16.70
N GLY A 501 -25.01 -17.19 16.62
CA GLY A 501 -24.17 -17.28 15.42
C GLY A 501 -24.17 -16.03 14.54
N LYS A 502 -24.70 -14.88 14.98
CA LYS A 502 -24.74 -13.62 14.20
C LYS A 502 -23.35 -13.22 13.67
N THR A 503 -22.37 -13.12 14.54
CA THR A 503 -20.98 -12.77 14.18
C THR A 503 -20.30 -13.85 13.34
N GLU A 504 -20.61 -15.15 13.59
CA GLU A 504 -20.06 -16.25 12.81
C GLU A 504 -20.60 -16.26 11.37
N LEU A 505 -21.89 -15.93 11.18
CA LEU A 505 -22.45 -15.76 9.84
C LEU A 505 -21.79 -14.58 9.10
N ALA A 506 -21.52 -13.46 9.79
CA ALA A 506 -20.80 -12.34 9.20
C ALA A 506 -19.39 -12.73 8.71
N LYS A 507 -18.64 -13.52 9.50
CA LYS A 507 -17.34 -14.07 9.09
C LYS A 507 -17.45 -15.04 7.93
N SER A 508 -18.44 -15.92 7.96
CA SER A 508 -18.66 -16.88 6.88
C SER A 508 -19.04 -16.18 5.57
N LEU A 509 -19.77 -15.07 5.65
CA LEU A 509 -20.09 -14.24 4.49
C LEU A 509 -18.85 -13.52 3.95
N ALA A 510 -17.95 -13.05 4.81
CA ALA A 510 -16.68 -12.45 4.39
C ALA A 510 -15.82 -13.48 3.62
N GLU A 511 -15.66 -14.68 4.16
CA GLU A 511 -14.95 -15.78 3.49
C GLU A 511 -15.62 -16.18 2.17
N PHE A 512 -16.94 -16.26 2.16
CA PHE A 512 -17.69 -16.62 0.96
C PHE A 512 -17.60 -15.58 -0.15
N LEU A 513 -17.79 -14.28 0.18
CA LEU A 513 -17.85 -13.19 -0.79
C LEU A 513 -16.46 -12.70 -1.23
N PHE A 514 -15.51 -12.70 -0.33
CA PHE A 514 -14.18 -12.08 -0.51
C PHE A 514 -13.01 -13.07 -0.38
N ASN A 515 -13.29 -14.37 -0.21
CA ASN A 515 -12.33 -15.47 -0.05
C ASN A 515 -11.39 -15.30 1.18
N ASP A 516 -11.72 -14.44 2.10
CA ASP A 516 -10.93 -14.17 3.30
C ASP A 516 -11.84 -13.84 4.48
N GLU A 517 -11.76 -14.64 5.55
CA GLU A 517 -12.55 -14.39 6.76
C GLU A 517 -12.10 -13.12 7.52
N THR A 518 -10.89 -12.61 7.23
CA THR A 518 -10.35 -11.38 7.81
C THR A 518 -10.86 -10.13 7.10
N SER A 519 -11.50 -10.26 5.94
CA SER A 519 -12.15 -9.17 5.22
C SER A 519 -13.44 -8.71 5.91
N ILE A 520 -13.33 -8.45 7.22
CA ILE A 520 -14.41 -7.95 8.07
C ILE A 520 -13.94 -6.74 8.88
N LEU A 521 -14.65 -5.62 8.72
CA LEU A 521 -14.44 -4.41 9.51
C LEU A 521 -15.45 -4.41 10.65
N ARG A 522 -14.99 -4.63 11.88
CA ARG A 522 -15.86 -4.73 13.04
C ARG A 522 -15.78 -3.49 13.91
N PHE A 523 -16.95 -2.89 14.17
CA PHE A 523 -17.12 -1.77 15.08
C PHE A 523 -18.06 -2.18 16.22
N ASP A 524 -17.54 -2.22 17.44
CA ASP A 524 -18.35 -2.45 18.65
C ASP A 524 -19.02 -1.13 19.05
N MET A 525 -20.33 -1.06 18.87
CA MET A 525 -21.07 0.17 19.13
C MET A 525 -21.18 0.52 20.62
N SER A 526 -20.75 -0.36 21.49
CA SER A 526 -20.63 -0.06 22.93
C SER A 526 -19.51 0.96 23.23
N GLU A 527 -18.56 1.16 22.30
CA GLU A 527 -17.50 2.17 22.39
C GLU A 527 -18.00 3.57 21.96
N TYR A 528 -19.11 3.64 21.23
CA TYR A 528 -19.67 4.85 20.65
C TYR A 528 -20.98 5.30 21.33
N LYS A 529 -21.03 5.19 22.67
CA LYS A 529 -22.20 5.57 23.48
C LYS A 529 -22.35 7.08 23.66
N GLU A 530 -21.26 7.81 23.57
CA GLU A 530 -21.21 9.25 23.80
C GLU A 530 -20.99 9.99 22.48
N GLU A 531 -21.55 11.20 22.38
CA GLU A 531 -21.50 12.00 21.14
C GLU A 531 -20.07 12.26 20.66
N HIS A 532 -19.14 12.53 21.57
CA HIS A 532 -17.76 12.77 21.20
C HIS A 532 -17.05 11.51 20.66
N SER A 533 -17.42 10.31 21.10
CA SER A 533 -16.89 9.06 20.57
C SER A 533 -17.33 8.83 19.12
N VAL A 534 -18.52 9.29 18.74
CA VAL A 534 -19.00 9.21 17.36
C VAL A 534 -18.12 10.00 16.40
N ALA A 535 -17.53 11.10 16.85
CA ALA A 535 -16.62 11.89 16.04
C ALA A 535 -15.38 11.08 15.57
N LEU A 536 -14.99 10.02 16.25
CA LEU A 536 -13.90 9.13 15.82
C LEU A 536 -14.24 8.39 14.53
N LEU A 537 -15.53 8.09 14.27
CA LEU A 537 -15.95 7.36 13.06
C LEU A 537 -15.80 8.21 11.79
N TYR A 538 -16.13 9.51 11.86
CA TYR A 538 -16.10 10.40 10.69
C TYR A 538 -15.14 11.58 10.81
N GLY A 539 -14.31 11.61 11.86
CA GLY A 539 -13.26 12.61 12.08
C GLY A 539 -13.61 13.64 13.16
N ALA A 540 -12.60 14.05 13.91
CA ALA A 540 -12.72 15.07 14.94
C ALA A 540 -12.97 16.47 14.31
N PRO A 541 -13.59 17.43 15.04
CA PRO A 541 -13.70 18.81 14.58
C PRO A 541 -12.34 19.49 14.46
N PRO A 542 -12.21 20.53 13.60
CA PRO A 542 -10.99 21.32 13.51
C PRO A 542 -10.55 21.84 14.87
N GLY A 543 -9.26 21.69 15.20
CA GLY A 543 -8.67 22.13 16.47
C GLY A 543 -8.73 21.12 17.62
N TYR A 544 -9.31 19.95 17.43
CA TYR A 544 -9.28 18.85 18.40
C TYR A 544 -8.21 17.84 18.04
N VAL A 545 -7.70 17.14 19.06
CA VAL A 545 -6.72 16.04 18.89
C VAL A 545 -7.35 14.96 18.00
N GLY A 546 -6.59 14.47 16.98
CA GLY A 546 -7.06 13.47 16.03
C GLY A 546 -7.76 14.05 14.78
N TYR A 547 -7.81 15.38 14.59
CA TYR A 547 -8.39 15.97 13.38
C TYR A 547 -7.66 15.54 12.10
N GLU A 548 -6.33 15.50 12.13
CA GLU A 548 -5.50 15.14 10.97
C GLU A 548 -5.56 13.64 10.59
N GLU A 549 -5.99 12.80 11.52
CA GLU A 549 -6.12 11.36 11.29
C GLU A 549 -7.34 11.02 10.41
N GLY A 550 -8.35 11.91 10.37
CA GLY A 550 -9.60 11.69 9.65
C GLY A 550 -10.54 10.71 10.36
N GLY A 551 -11.58 10.26 9.66
CA GLY A 551 -12.58 9.34 10.21
C GLY A 551 -12.10 7.87 10.15
N LEU A 552 -12.14 7.15 11.28
CA LEU A 552 -11.75 5.75 11.37
C LEU A 552 -12.53 4.87 10.38
N LEU A 553 -13.85 5.06 10.27
CA LEU A 553 -14.72 4.30 9.37
C LEU A 553 -14.38 4.56 7.90
N VAL A 554 -14.13 5.84 7.55
CA VAL A 554 -13.75 6.24 6.19
C VAL A 554 -12.36 5.70 5.83
N ASN A 555 -11.40 5.78 6.74
CA ASN A 555 -10.05 5.25 6.51
C ASN A 555 -10.06 3.73 6.31
N GLN A 556 -10.79 2.98 7.14
CA GLN A 556 -10.86 1.53 7.03
C GLN A 556 -11.55 1.07 5.74
N ILE A 557 -12.66 1.69 5.33
CA ILE A 557 -13.33 1.30 4.09
C ILE A 557 -12.52 1.68 2.85
N ARG A 558 -11.73 2.74 2.90
CA ARG A 558 -10.80 3.09 1.81
C ARG A 558 -9.67 2.06 1.66
N GLN A 559 -9.18 1.51 2.77
CA GLN A 559 -8.16 0.45 2.77
C GLN A 559 -8.74 -0.91 2.36
N HIS A 560 -9.97 -1.19 2.78
CA HIS A 560 -10.65 -2.48 2.54
C HIS A 560 -12.04 -2.27 1.94
N PRO A 561 -12.15 -1.80 0.68
CA PRO A 561 -13.44 -1.50 0.06
C PRO A 561 -14.32 -2.72 -0.19
N TYR A 562 -13.72 -3.91 -0.22
CA TYR A 562 -14.39 -5.20 -0.36
C TYR A 562 -14.39 -5.93 0.97
N SER A 563 -15.33 -5.61 1.83
CA SER A 563 -15.40 -6.13 3.19
C SER A 563 -16.84 -6.27 3.69
N VAL A 564 -17.00 -7.07 4.72
CA VAL A 564 -18.20 -7.07 5.54
C VAL A 564 -18.00 -6.04 6.65
N VAL A 565 -18.82 -5.00 6.66
CA VAL A 565 -18.80 -3.99 7.72
C VAL A 565 -19.81 -4.39 8.80
N LEU A 566 -19.33 -4.80 9.95
CA LEU A 566 -20.13 -5.28 11.07
C LEU A 566 -20.21 -4.23 12.17
N PHE A 567 -21.40 -3.70 12.38
CA PHE A 567 -21.73 -2.83 13.53
C PHE A 567 -22.38 -3.68 14.61
N ASP A 568 -21.61 -4.04 15.65
CA ASP A 568 -22.04 -4.96 16.69
C ASP A 568 -22.72 -4.20 17.85
N GLU A 569 -23.82 -4.74 18.41
CA GLU A 569 -24.58 -4.18 19.52
C GLU A 569 -25.07 -2.74 19.26
N ILE A 570 -25.67 -2.51 18.08
CA ILE A 570 -26.09 -1.19 17.58
C ILE A 570 -27.03 -0.44 18.52
N GLU A 571 -27.79 -1.13 19.36
CA GLU A 571 -28.67 -0.54 20.37
C GLU A 571 -27.94 0.25 21.44
N LYS A 572 -26.63 0.08 21.57
CA LYS A 572 -25.80 0.80 22.54
C LYS A 572 -25.23 2.12 21.98
N ALA A 573 -25.31 2.32 20.69
CA ALA A 573 -24.76 3.49 20.03
C ALA A 573 -25.50 4.79 20.39
N HIS A 574 -24.77 5.90 20.41
CA HIS A 574 -25.37 7.22 20.51
C HIS A 574 -26.25 7.52 19.26
N ARG A 575 -27.32 8.28 19.46
CA ARG A 575 -28.30 8.53 18.38
C ARG A 575 -27.72 9.23 17.14
N SER A 576 -26.67 10.00 17.28
CA SER A 576 -26.01 10.70 16.17
C SER A 576 -25.29 9.74 15.19
N VAL A 577 -24.99 8.51 15.60
CA VAL A 577 -24.38 7.50 14.70
C VAL A 577 -25.33 7.14 13.56
N PHE A 578 -26.65 7.15 13.82
CA PHE A 578 -27.63 6.79 12.80
C PHE A 578 -27.66 7.76 11.62
N ASP A 579 -27.27 9.02 11.81
CA ASP A 579 -27.19 10.00 10.72
C ASP A 579 -26.09 9.61 9.72
N LEU A 580 -24.97 9.02 10.19
CA LEU A 580 -23.91 8.47 9.34
C LEU A 580 -24.41 7.25 8.56
N PHE A 581 -25.15 6.36 9.23
CA PHE A 581 -25.70 5.17 8.57
C PHE A 581 -26.71 5.52 7.50
N LEU A 582 -27.54 6.54 7.71
CA LEU A 582 -28.48 7.02 6.70
C LEU A 582 -27.73 7.44 5.42
N GLN A 583 -26.64 8.16 5.54
CA GLN A 583 -25.81 8.57 4.41
C GLN A 583 -25.21 7.36 3.69
N ILE A 584 -24.65 6.40 4.44
CA ILE A 584 -24.06 5.18 3.86
C ILE A 584 -25.12 4.33 3.13
N LEU A 585 -26.31 4.17 3.72
CA LEU A 585 -27.36 3.34 3.14
C LEU A 585 -28.03 3.98 1.93
N ASP A 586 -28.13 5.30 1.86
CA ASP A 586 -28.76 6.03 0.74
C ASP A 586 -27.80 6.20 -0.44
N GLU A 587 -26.60 6.70 -0.17
CA GLU A 587 -25.63 7.13 -1.18
C GLU A 587 -24.51 6.12 -1.40
N GLY A 588 -24.34 5.15 -0.49
CA GLY A 588 -23.20 4.23 -0.48
C GLY A 588 -21.87 4.90 -0.20
N LYS A 589 -21.87 6.15 0.27
CA LYS A 589 -20.68 6.95 0.52
C LYS A 589 -20.77 7.66 1.87
N LEU A 590 -19.61 7.87 2.47
CA LEU A 590 -19.49 8.68 3.70
C LEU A 590 -18.33 9.65 3.52
N HIS A 591 -18.58 10.93 3.81
CA HIS A 591 -17.55 11.95 3.80
C HIS A 591 -17.03 12.16 5.22
N ASP A 592 -15.71 12.13 5.40
CA ASP A 592 -15.10 12.54 6.65
C ASP A 592 -14.96 14.07 6.74
N ARG A 593 -14.55 14.57 7.90
CA ARG A 593 -14.35 16.01 8.11
C ARG A 593 -13.15 16.60 7.37
N LEU A 594 -12.28 15.76 6.83
CA LEU A 594 -11.18 16.16 5.94
C LEU A 594 -11.62 16.20 4.46
N GLY A 595 -12.88 15.89 4.14
CA GLY A 595 -13.38 15.80 2.77
C GLY A 595 -13.03 14.49 2.06
N ARG A 596 -12.45 13.51 2.74
CA ARG A 596 -12.18 12.19 2.17
C ARG A 596 -13.46 11.41 2.03
N VAL A 597 -13.58 10.64 0.96
CA VAL A 597 -14.77 9.83 0.68
C VAL A 597 -14.48 8.36 0.93
N GLY A 598 -15.29 7.73 1.77
CA GLY A 598 -15.36 6.27 1.92
C GLY A 598 -16.48 5.73 1.04
N ASP A 599 -16.17 4.79 0.15
CA ASP A 599 -17.12 4.15 -0.76
C ASP A 599 -17.51 2.76 -0.24
N PHE A 600 -18.78 2.57 0.09
CA PHE A 600 -19.36 1.33 0.62
C PHE A 600 -20.11 0.51 -0.45
N SER A 601 -20.07 0.91 -1.71
CA SER A 601 -20.82 0.25 -2.80
C SER A 601 -20.43 -1.21 -3.01
N ASN A 602 -19.22 -1.58 -2.61
CA ASN A 602 -18.71 -2.95 -2.68
C ASN A 602 -18.70 -3.67 -1.31
N ALA A 603 -19.24 -3.04 -0.27
CA ALA A 603 -19.30 -3.61 1.06
C ALA A 603 -20.67 -4.24 1.37
N LEU A 604 -20.66 -5.25 2.25
CA LEU A 604 -21.87 -5.81 2.84
C LEU A 604 -22.01 -5.24 4.26
N ILE A 605 -23.11 -4.57 4.56
CA ILE A 605 -23.32 -3.93 5.86
C ILE A 605 -24.18 -4.82 6.75
N ILE A 606 -23.72 -5.07 7.96
CA ILE A 606 -24.41 -5.91 8.94
C ILE A 606 -24.49 -5.16 10.26
N PHE A 607 -25.71 -4.94 10.75
CA PHE A 607 -25.99 -4.48 12.10
C PHE A 607 -26.43 -5.65 12.96
N THR A 608 -25.93 -5.77 14.19
CA THR A 608 -26.39 -6.79 15.12
C THR A 608 -27.04 -6.16 16.35
N SER A 609 -28.08 -6.82 16.86
CA SER A 609 -28.75 -6.39 18.09
C SER A 609 -29.35 -7.58 18.84
N ASN A 610 -29.49 -7.40 20.14
CA ASN A 610 -30.18 -8.35 21.01
C ASN A 610 -31.62 -7.91 21.36
N ILE A 611 -32.10 -6.81 20.73
CA ILE A 611 -33.46 -6.30 20.94
C ILE A 611 -34.48 -7.35 20.46
N GLY A 612 -35.58 -7.46 21.17
CA GLY A 612 -36.65 -8.40 20.83
C GLY A 612 -36.32 -9.88 21.01
N SER A 613 -35.18 -10.21 21.68
CA SER A 613 -34.75 -11.60 21.86
C SER A 613 -35.82 -12.47 22.53
N GLU A 614 -36.59 -11.96 23.48
CA GLU A 614 -37.67 -12.70 24.15
C GLU A 614 -38.83 -12.98 23.20
N TYR A 615 -39.20 -12.01 22.36
CA TYR A 615 -40.22 -12.18 21.34
C TYR A 615 -39.79 -13.23 20.31
N ILE A 616 -38.56 -13.12 19.81
CA ILE A 616 -37.98 -14.05 18.85
C ILE A 616 -37.91 -15.47 19.46
N PHE A 617 -37.46 -15.60 20.71
CA PHE A 617 -37.42 -16.87 21.41
C PHE A 617 -38.80 -17.54 21.51
N ARG A 618 -39.83 -16.78 21.84
CA ARG A 618 -41.22 -17.27 21.93
C ARG A 618 -41.75 -17.70 20.58
N SER A 619 -41.58 -16.87 19.54
CA SER A 619 -42.08 -17.13 18.20
C SER A 619 -41.47 -18.41 17.61
N PHE A 620 -40.17 -18.60 17.71
CA PHE A 620 -39.53 -19.84 17.26
C PHE A 620 -39.91 -21.05 18.13
N GLY A 621 -40.15 -20.86 19.42
CA GLY A 621 -40.69 -21.89 20.33
C GLY A 621 -42.09 -22.36 19.91
N GLU A 622 -42.89 -21.48 19.28
CA GLU A 622 -44.19 -21.80 18.70
C GLU A 622 -44.06 -22.37 17.26
N GLY A 623 -42.87 -22.55 16.73
CA GLY A 623 -42.64 -23.03 15.37
C GLY A 623 -42.89 -21.99 14.29
N LYS A 624 -42.96 -20.68 14.64
CA LYS A 624 -43.23 -19.58 13.70
C LYS A 624 -42.00 -18.73 13.52
N ILE A 625 -41.65 -18.39 12.28
CA ILE A 625 -40.63 -17.39 11.98
C ILE A 625 -41.31 -16.01 12.14
N PRO A 626 -40.74 -15.07 12.91
CA PRO A 626 -41.26 -13.71 13.01
C PRO A 626 -41.37 -13.03 11.64
N THR A 627 -42.50 -12.41 11.37
CA THR A 627 -42.67 -11.64 10.12
C THR A 627 -41.96 -10.31 10.20
N HIS A 628 -41.65 -9.70 9.06
CA HIS A 628 -41.01 -8.40 8.96
C HIS A 628 -41.76 -7.33 9.76
N ASP A 629 -43.09 -7.28 9.65
CA ASP A 629 -43.92 -6.29 10.37
C ASP A 629 -43.82 -6.44 11.89
N ASN A 630 -43.84 -7.66 12.40
CA ASN A 630 -43.69 -7.90 13.83
C ASN A 630 -42.30 -7.50 14.34
N LEU A 631 -41.25 -7.70 13.54
CA LEU A 631 -39.89 -7.26 13.88
C LEU A 631 -39.79 -5.74 13.89
N LEU A 632 -40.41 -5.08 12.91
CA LEU A 632 -40.47 -3.62 12.87
C LEU A 632 -41.17 -3.04 14.11
N GLU A 633 -42.31 -3.61 14.55
CA GLU A 633 -43.00 -3.15 15.78
C GLU A 633 -42.07 -3.22 17.00
N VAL A 634 -41.30 -4.30 17.15
CA VAL A 634 -40.34 -4.47 18.26
C VAL A 634 -39.19 -3.46 18.18
N MET A 635 -38.79 -3.05 16.98
CA MET A 635 -37.65 -2.15 16.74
C MET A 635 -38.03 -0.66 16.80
N GLN A 636 -39.28 -0.29 16.44
CA GLN A 636 -39.74 1.10 16.37
C GLN A 636 -39.62 1.90 17.69
N GLY A 637 -39.57 1.21 18.83
CA GLY A 637 -39.35 1.87 20.14
C GLY A 637 -37.90 2.37 20.35
N GLN A 638 -36.93 1.91 19.56
CA GLN A 638 -35.52 2.19 19.78
C GLN A 638 -34.79 2.77 18.56
N PHE A 639 -35.26 2.45 17.37
CA PHE A 639 -34.67 2.92 16.12
C PHE A 639 -35.59 3.85 15.36
N ARG A 640 -35.00 4.81 14.61
CA ARG A 640 -35.78 5.73 13.76
C ARG A 640 -36.42 4.98 12.60
N PRO A 641 -37.68 5.26 12.25
CA PRO A 641 -38.34 4.61 11.12
C PRO A 641 -37.59 4.79 9.79
N GLU A 642 -36.93 5.94 9.61
CA GLU A 642 -36.18 6.27 8.41
C GLU A 642 -34.96 5.34 8.23
N PHE A 643 -34.32 4.94 9.31
CA PHE A 643 -33.21 3.99 9.30
C PHE A 643 -33.70 2.59 8.95
N LEU A 644 -34.80 2.15 9.60
CA LEU A 644 -35.35 0.81 9.36
C LEU A 644 -35.85 0.64 7.92
N ALA A 645 -36.40 1.68 7.30
CA ALA A 645 -36.89 1.65 5.91
C ALA A 645 -35.78 1.55 4.86
N ARG A 646 -34.52 1.75 5.23
CA ARG A 646 -33.35 1.68 4.33
C ARG A 646 -32.59 0.35 4.43
N LEU A 647 -32.99 -0.49 5.35
CA LEU A 647 -32.41 -1.84 5.46
C LEU A 647 -32.92 -2.73 4.32
N THR A 648 -32.02 -3.51 3.74
CA THR A 648 -32.38 -4.52 2.73
C THR A 648 -33.26 -5.60 3.38
N GLU A 649 -32.87 -6.08 4.57
CA GLU A 649 -33.61 -7.14 5.25
C GLU A 649 -33.36 -7.11 6.77
N ILE A 650 -34.40 -7.44 7.55
CA ILE A 650 -34.31 -7.68 8.99
C ILE A 650 -34.36 -9.18 9.23
N VAL A 651 -33.27 -9.74 9.72
CA VAL A 651 -33.04 -11.19 9.78
C VAL A 651 -33.12 -11.67 11.23
N PRO A 652 -34.18 -12.38 11.63
CA PRO A 652 -34.28 -12.96 12.95
C PRO A 652 -33.45 -14.24 13.08
N PHE A 653 -32.64 -14.35 14.12
CA PHE A 653 -31.83 -15.52 14.41
C PHE A 653 -32.57 -16.47 15.37
N SER A 654 -32.75 -17.73 14.95
CA SER A 654 -33.38 -18.73 15.79
C SER A 654 -32.52 -19.05 17.01
N PRO A 655 -33.15 -19.32 18.16
CA PRO A 655 -32.44 -19.85 19.35
C PRO A 655 -31.77 -21.17 19.02
N ILE A 656 -30.64 -21.42 19.68
CA ILE A 656 -29.91 -22.68 19.53
C ILE A 656 -30.69 -23.80 20.26
N THR A 657 -30.95 -24.91 19.57
CA THR A 657 -31.56 -26.11 20.14
C THR A 657 -30.50 -27.13 20.58
N ALA A 658 -30.89 -28.11 21.36
CA ALA A 658 -30.00 -29.18 21.79
C ALA A 658 -29.40 -29.96 20.60
N GLU A 659 -30.14 -30.17 19.54
CA GLU A 659 -29.66 -30.83 18.32
C GLU A 659 -28.63 -30.00 17.57
N MET A 660 -28.78 -28.65 17.57
CA MET A 660 -27.82 -27.75 16.95
C MET A 660 -26.49 -27.73 17.73
N ILE A 661 -26.52 -27.87 19.08
CA ILE A 661 -25.31 -27.81 19.88
C ILE A 661 -24.38 -28.98 19.57
N ASP A 662 -24.93 -30.18 19.28
CA ASP A 662 -24.13 -31.33 18.89
C ASP A 662 -23.38 -31.09 17.59
N LYS A 663 -24.02 -30.46 16.60
CA LYS A 663 -23.35 -30.08 15.36
C LYS A 663 -22.32 -28.97 15.54
N ILE A 664 -22.61 -28.00 16.41
CA ILE A 664 -21.67 -26.92 16.74
C ILE A 664 -20.44 -27.49 17.46
N PHE A 665 -20.63 -28.46 18.33
CA PHE A 665 -19.54 -29.19 18.97
C PHE A 665 -18.66 -29.89 17.94
N ASP A 666 -19.25 -30.58 16.97
CA ASP A 666 -18.52 -31.25 15.88
C ASP A 666 -17.66 -30.29 15.06
N ILE A 667 -18.18 -29.12 14.73
CA ILE A 667 -17.44 -28.08 13.98
C ILE A 667 -16.21 -27.63 14.78
N HIS A 668 -16.36 -27.35 16.06
CA HIS A 668 -15.26 -26.86 16.90
C HIS A 668 -14.23 -27.92 17.23
N ILE A 669 -14.67 -29.19 17.39
CA ILE A 669 -13.75 -30.27 17.67
C ILE A 669 -12.93 -30.71 16.47
N GLN A 670 -13.49 -30.60 15.24
CA GLN A 670 -12.78 -30.92 14.00
C GLN A 670 -11.47 -30.14 13.88
N ASN A 671 -11.47 -28.86 14.24
CA ASN A 671 -10.26 -28.03 14.22
C ASN A 671 -9.19 -28.56 15.20
N LEU A 672 -9.61 -29.01 16.39
CA LEU A 672 -8.70 -29.62 17.35
C LEU A 672 -8.18 -30.98 16.87
N LEU A 673 -9.04 -31.80 16.29
CA LEU A 673 -8.67 -33.09 15.70
C LEU A 673 -7.68 -32.95 14.56
N LYS A 674 -7.82 -31.89 13.73
CA LYS A 674 -6.86 -31.58 12.65
C LYS A 674 -5.49 -31.25 13.22
N MET A 675 -5.41 -30.36 14.23
CA MET A 675 -4.14 -30.01 14.89
C MET A 675 -3.45 -31.21 15.54
N LEU A 676 -4.22 -32.13 16.12
CA LEU A 676 -3.67 -33.36 16.71
C LEU A 676 -3.15 -34.33 15.65
N ARG A 677 -3.88 -34.49 14.54
CA ARG A 677 -3.43 -35.30 13.40
C ARG A 677 -2.11 -34.79 12.80
N GLU A 678 -1.91 -33.48 12.74
CA GLU A 678 -0.62 -32.89 12.30
C GLU A 678 0.54 -33.28 13.22
N GLN A 679 0.25 -33.63 14.50
CA GLN A 679 1.21 -34.15 15.46
C GLN A 679 1.21 -35.69 15.52
N ASN A 680 0.49 -36.36 14.60
CA ASN A 680 0.28 -37.81 14.57
C ASN A 680 -0.35 -38.35 15.87
N ILE A 681 -1.22 -37.60 16.54
CA ILE A 681 -2.00 -38.00 17.70
C ILE A 681 -3.46 -38.16 17.25
N SER A 682 -4.09 -39.29 17.58
CA SER A 682 -5.51 -39.51 17.33
C SER A 682 -6.32 -39.33 18.60
N LEU A 683 -7.43 -38.57 18.52
CA LEU A 683 -8.36 -38.39 19.64
C LEU A 683 -9.74 -38.91 19.22
N HIS A 684 -10.25 -39.85 20.01
CA HIS A 684 -11.60 -40.37 19.90
C HIS A 684 -12.42 -39.94 21.11
N ILE A 685 -13.57 -39.30 20.88
CA ILE A 685 -14.46 -38.83 21.96
C ILE A 685 -15.66 -39.76 22.01
N ASP A 686 -15.80 -40.48 23.12
CA ASP A 686 -16.93 -41.38 23.33
C ASP A 686 -18.25 -40.61 23.50
N GLU A 687 -19.36 -41.25 23.18
CA GLU A 687 -20.69 -40.64 23.25
C GLU A 687 -21.08 -40.15 24.65
N SER A 688 -20.59 -40.79 25.70
CA SER A 688 -20.77 -40.37 27.09
C SER A 688 -20.11 -39.00 27.38
N ALA A 689 -18.87 -38.82 26.90
CA ALA A 689 -18.13 -37.57 27.04
C ALA A 689 -18.73 -36.48 26.16
N ARG A 690 -19.12 -36.81 24.93
CA ARG A 690 -19.81 -35.90 24.02
C ARG A 690 -21.10 -35.34 24.66
N LYS A 691 -21.99 -36.20 25.13
CA LYS A 691 -23.24 -35.79 25.81
C LYS A 691 -22.98 -34.88 27.02
N TYR A 692 -22.00 -35.24 27.84
CA TYR A 692 -21.62 -34.39 28.97
C TYR A 692 -21.21 -32.98 28.57
N ILE A 693 -20.34 -32.85 27.54
CA ILE A 693 -19.85 -31.56 27.06
C ILE A 693 -20.95 -30.74 26.42
N THR A 694 -21.77 -31.35 25.55
CA THR A 694 -22.86 -30.64 24.86
C THR A 694 -23.95 -30.19 25.83
N GLN A 695 -24.32 -31.01 26.83
CA GLN A 695 -25.27 -30.65 27.86
C GLN A 695 -24.75 -29.54 28.81
N THR A 696 -23.48 -29.61 29.18
CA THR A 696 -22.86 -28.61 30.05
C THR A 696 -22.58 -27.29 29.24
N GLY A 697 -22.32 -27.44 27.95
CA GLY A 697 -22.07 -26.31 26.99
C GLY A 697 -23.30 -25.57 26.52
N PHE A 698 -24.49 -26.12 26.78
CA PHE A 698 -25.74 -25.51 26.40
C PHE A 698 -26.33 -24.65 27.52
N ASN A 699 -26.70 -23.43 27.18
CA ASN A 699 -27.45 -22.56 28.07
C ASN A 699 -28.54 -21.85 27.27
N ALA A 700 -29.79 -21.96 27.72
CA ALA A 700 -30.93 -21.40 26.98
C ALA A 700 -30.83 -19.85 26.77
N HIS A 701 -30.17 -19.13 27.69
CA HIS A 701 -29.98 -17.66 27.57
C HIS A 701 -28.73 -17.26 26.80
N TYR A 702 -27.65 -18.04 26.86
CA TYR A 702 -26.36 -17.70 26.23
C TYR A 702 -26.07 -18.52 24.96
N GLY A 703 -27.02 -19.40 24.54
CA GLY A 703 -26.88 -20.22 23.36
C GLY A 703 -25.66 -21.16 23.40
N ALA A 704 -24.91 -21.16 22.29
CA ALA A 704 -23.70 -21.97 22.14
C ALA A 704 -22.40 -21.29 22.64
N ARG A 705 -22.45 -20.04 23.11
CA ARG A 705 -21.24 -19.31 23.52
C ARG A 705 -20.40 -20.01 24.60
N PRO A 706 -21.02 -20.74 25.62
CA PRO A 706 -20.25 -21.44 26.66
C PRO A 706 -19.47 -22.63 26.12
N ILE A 707 -19.89 -23.27 25.00
CA ILE A 707 -19.31 -24.55 24.54
C ILE A 707 -17.81 -24.45 24.24
N LEU A 708 -17.33 -23.35 23.68
CA LEU A 708 -15.91 -23.11 23.46
C LEU A 708 -15.10 -23.07 24.77
N GLY A 709 -15.68 -22.44 25.79
CA GLY A 709 -15.09 -22.42 27.14
C GLY A 709 -14.97 -23.81 27.74
N ILE A 710 -15.98 -24.63 27.53
CA ILE A 710 -15.99 -26.01 28.05
C ILE A 710 -15.05 -26.90 27.25
N ILE A 711 -15.03 -26.85 25.94
CA ILE A 711 -14.03 -27.53 25.10
C ILE A 711 -12.61 -27.17 25.57
N ARG A 712 -12.37 -25.88 25.83
CA ARG A 712 -11.05 -25.43 26.32
C ARG A 712 -10.73 -25.99 27.70
N LYS A 713 -11.70 -25.99 28.62
CA LYS A 713 -11.50 -26.41 29.99
C LYS A 713 -11.39 -27.93 30.11
N GLU A 714 -12.31 -28.65 29.47
CA GLU A 714 -12.49 -30.11 29.67
C GLU A 714 -11.70 -30.95 28.66
N ILE A 715 -11.34 -30.37 27.48
CA ILE A 715 -10.57 -31.10 26.47
C ILE A 715 -9.17 -30.52 26.30
N ARG A 716 -9.06 -29.26 25.84
CA ARG A 716 -7.74 -28.71 25.43
C ARG A 716 -6.74 -28.67 26.58
N ARG A 717 -7.15 -28.16 27.75
CA ARG A 717 -6.23 -28.03 28.89
C ARG A 717 -5.74 -29.38 29.46
N PRO A 718 -6.62 -30.39 29.71
CA PRO A 718 -6.17 -31.69 30.12
C PRO A 718 -5.27 -32.37 29.08
N LEU A 719 -5.68 -32.35 27.82
CA LEU A 719 -4.90 -32.93 26.73
C LEU A 719 -3.51 -32.29 26.59
N SER A 720 -3.42 -30.97 26.68
CA SER A 720 -2.13 -30.28 26.66
C SER A 720 -1.22 -30.68 27.81
N ARG A 721 -1.78 -30.97 28.99
CA ARG A 721 -0.99 -31.50 30.15
C ARG A 721 -0.46 -32.89 29.87
N LEU A 722 -1.29 -33.79 29.32
CA LEU A 722 -0.89 -35.17 28.98
C LEU A 722 0.22 -35.18 27.92
N ILE A 723 0.16 -34.28 26.93
CA ILE A 723 1.21 -34.15 25.91
C ILE A 723 2.51 -33.59 26.53
N ILE A 724 2.42 -32.56 27.38
CA ILE A 724 3.59 -31.93 28.00
C ILE A 724 4.25 -32.82 29.04
N SER A 725 3.45 -33.62 29.81
CA SER A 725 3.97 -34.59 30.78
C SER A 725 4.65 -35.81 30.12
N GLY A 726 4.49 -35.97 28.80
CA GLY A 726 5.01 -37.15 28.09
C GLY A 726 4.17 -38.42 28.29
N GLU A 727 2.98 -38.31 28.85
CA GLU A 727 2.02 -39.42 28.97
C GLU A 727 1.39 -39.75 27.61
N VAL A 728 1.34 -38.78 26.71
CA VAL A 728 0.89 -38.93 25.34
C VAL A 728 2.04 -38.57 24.40
N ASN A 729 2.40 -39.46 23.51
CA ASN A 729 3.46 -39.32 22.55
C ASN A 729 2.94 -39.34 21.08
N THR A 730 3.78 -38.97 20.13
CA THR A 730 3.50 -39.05 18.70
C THR A 730 3.20 -40.52 18.33
N GLY A 731 2.03 -40.76 17.75
CA GLY A 731 1.56 -42.09 17.34
C GLY A 731 0.47 -42.65 18.25
N ASP A 732 0.25 -42.08 19.44
CA ASP A 732 -0.73 -42.57 20.36
C ASP A 732 -2.17 -42.27 19.96
N SER A 733 -3.09 -43.18 20.38
CA SER A 733 -4.53 -43.01 20.24
C SER A 733 -5.14 -42.78 21.62
N ILE A 734 -5.91 -41.70 21.74
CA ILE A 734 -6.53 -41.28 22.99
C ILE A 734 -8.05 -41.49 22.90
N ILE A 735 -8.64 -42.13 23.88
CA ILE A 735 -10.09 -42.28 24.00
C ILE A 735 -10.56 -41.47 25.22
N MET A 736 -11.41 -40.50 24.97
CA MET A 736 -12.00 -39.65 26.01
C MET A 736 -13.38 -40.22 26.40
N LYS A 737 -13.59 -40.58 27.68
CA LYS A 737 -14.84 -41.10 28.23
C LYS A 737 -15.30 -40.24 29.40
N TYR A 738 -16.61 -40.22 29.67
CA TYR A 738 -17.17 -39.62 30.88
C TYR A 738 -17.68 -40.65 31.86
N ASN A 739 -17.18 -40.63 33.09
CA ASN A 739 -17.64 -41.51 34.15
C ASN A 739 -18.76 -40.84 34.93
N HIS A 740 -19.98 -41.36 34.80
CA HIS A 740 -21.16 -40.88 35.52
C HIS A 740 -21.10 -41.02 37.03
N THR A 741 -20.37 -42.02 37.54
CA THR A 741 -20.27 -42.32 38.96
C THR A 741 -19.40 -41.28 39.70
N ASN A 742 -18.22 -40.97 39.12
CA ASN A 742 -17.27 -40.04 39.71
C ASN A 742 -17.44 -38.60 39.18
N ARG A 743 -18.26 -38.38 38.15
CA ARG A 743 -18.45 -37.12 37.44
C ARG A 743 -17.15 -36.54 36.89
N GLU A 744 -16.29 -37.41 36.38
CA GLU A 744 -14.98 -37.05 35.85
C GLU A 744 -14.78 -37.56 34.43
N ILE A 745 -13.94 -36.84 33.64
CA ILE A 745 -13.50 -37.27 32.33
C ILE A 745 -12.28 -38.18 32.50
N ILE A 746 -12.33 -39.35 31.88
CA ILE A 746 -11.27 -40.36 31.88
C ILE A 746 -10.61 -40.33 30.51
N TRP A 747 -9.28 -40.39 30.49
CA TRP A 747 -8.45 -40.41 29.30
C TRP A 747 -7.76 -41.78 29.21
N ASP A 748 -8.19 -42.62 28.30
CA ASP A 748 -7.56 -43.92 28.02
C ASP A 748 -6.57 -43.71 26.87
N ILE A 749 -5.31 -44.01 27.09
CA ILE A 749 -4.23 -43.83 26.12
C ILE A 749 -3.82 -45.20 25.60
N GLU A 750 -3.94 -45.41 24.30
CA GLU A 750 -3.52 -46.62 23.60
C GLU A 750 -2.26 -46.31 22.82
N THR A 751 -1.14 -46.88 23.23
CA THR A 751 0.12 -46.83 22.47
C THR A 751 0.08 -47.89 21.40
N PRO A 752 0.39 -47.56 20.14
CA PRO A 752 0.53 -48.58 19.09
C PRO A 752 1.69 -49.54 19.46
N GLU A 753 1.44 -50.85 19.38
CA GLU A 753 2.45 -51.89 19.58
C GLU A 753 3.60 -51.82 18.56
#